data_c1531539fae65d8d39c0e481d7d93c5a
#
_entry.id   c1531539fae65d8d39c0e481d7d93c5a
#
_cell.length_a   1.000
_cell.length_b   1.000
_cell.length_c   1.000
_cell.angle_alpha   90.00
_cell.angle_beta   90.00
_cell.angle_gamma   90.00
#
_symmetry.space_group_name_H-M   'P 1'
#
loop_
_entity.id
_entity.type
_entity.pdbx_description
1 polymer ?
#
loop_
_entity_poly.entity_id
_entity_poly.type
_entity_poly.pdbx_seq_one_letter_code
_entity_poly.pdbx_strand_id
1 'polypeptide(L)'
;MRHFHRSASAALPATLWLGHVRKHTPIAIGLGCLASALRCKLAFRTLLISLALMTAVAATAQRVTLSGTVTDGANGQPIVGVLVTVRPSGAQKVLAFTQTMANGRFEVTLTADATDRVLHFSMMGYAARTLPIEKGRTTYDVTLKEQATALREVVIRAPSIHERGDTITYIVSRFATTADRSLGDVLKKMPGIEVEKSGAITYNGKPINKFYIEGKDMLEGRYGIATNNIHPSDVGSVEVMENHQPVKALENISFSQNPAINIRLKEDAKARWVGTAKAAVGASPFLWEGELALMRFKRKSQTLNTLKSNNTGRDVTREAALLIDGERAESALKEHIDVSPDRLRAIDGDRSRFNRSHLVTTNNLWGVSKDFDLTSQVTYGNHRLTSDVASSQTYFLDDSTVFTESDEHTLSRRHTCMGDITLTANTPSLYVRNKLQVDLRWDDTQQTVRGTYPNRQAATLPRRSFSDELELIRRHGRRAYSLRSLNVYRAHPHRLTVRRSDGDEQQQRVESSVFYTHTHTALSFYFDPVALSLRAGLVGTWRSLRSALTGLSDSLGSLRNDMSTRRLRLYVSPELAYRHADLEATVRLPLSLLPYRHTDHITGRTTTRGHLLFAPTAYIQWHLTSRLTLSVDGRLSPIAPDEQTFYEGLILRDYRHLSQGLIDDHLGQHISADITLRYRYPLRALFAHASAGYVQRRRPHTVDSRFLGAYLLQTTIPEATDTRSWMADASLSKGLDALRSIVTLSASFLSTRGTAYRNRVPTFFTSTNRDASCKLSTRLATWCNTAYELSLSQSTLHVDRPDLRSSYLDISQRLTLHLIPHRMWSLRLTAEHYSNEIATRLRKQLLLTDAELTCSLKGGWEVNVSARNLFNRRTYAYTLYDGPSTFHKSYLLRPRNLTVGLFFRF
;
A
#
# COMPACT_ATOMS: atom_id res chain seq x y z
N MET A 1 -1.45 61.05 -34.48
CA MET A 1 -2.57 61.65 -35.28
C MET A 1 -3.84 61.13 -34.70
N ARG A 2 -4.51 61.97 -33.93
CA ARG A 2 -5.83 62.54 -34.24
C ARG A 2 -6.89 61.47 -34.32
N HIS A 3 -7.84 61.40 -33.49
CA HIS A 3 -8.93 62.19 -32.97
C HIS A 3 -10.18 61.30 -33.05
N PHE A 4 -11.21 61.26 -32.32
CA PHE A 4 -12.02 62.17 -31.52
C PHE A 4 -12.99 61.33 -30.72
N HIS A 5 -13.23 61.61 -29.58
CA HIS A 5 -14.17 62.43 -28.82
C HIS A 5 -15.45 61.73 -28.42
N ARG A 6 -15.67 61.77 -27.16
CA ARG A 6 -16.63 62.52 -26.30
C ARG A 6 -17.97 61.84 -26.16
N SER A 7 -18.64 61.81 -25.14
CA SER A 7 -18.81 62.61 -23.90
C SER A 7 -20.00 61.98 -23.17
N ALA A 8 -20.30 62.07 -22.02
CA ALA A 8 -20.32 62.96 -20.88
C ALA A 8 -21.34 62.40 -19.89
N SER A 9 -21.00 62.26 -18.69
CA SER A 9 -21.37 63.02 -17.50
C SER A 9 -22.87 63.31 -17.33
N ALA A 10 -23.37 62.91 -16.13
CA ALA A 10 -24.15 63.79 -15.17
C ALA A 10 -24.67 62.87 -14.08
N ALA A 11 -24.18 62.85 -12.81
CA ALA A 11 -24.62 63.77 -11.76
C ALA A 11 -25.97 63.38 -11.10
N LEU A 12 -25.83 62.99 -9.86
CA LEU A 12 -26.84 62.86 -8.80
C LEU A 12 -27.86 63.98 -8.73
N PRO A 13 -29.06 63.78 -8.14
CA PRO A 13 -29.15 64.03 -6.73
C PRO A 13 -30.07 63.06 -5.92
N ALA A 14 -29.77 63.04 -4.65
CA ALA A 14 -30.55 62.41 -3.60
C ALA A 14 -31.93 63.07 -3.45
N THR A 15 -32.95 62.26 -3.24
CA THR A 15 -34.06 62.61 -2.39
C THR A 15 -34.65 61.38 -1.69
N LEU A 16 -34.79 61.55 -0.41
CA LEU A 16 -35.57 60.73 0.50
C LEU A 16 -36.98 60.43 0.00
N TRP A 17 -37.44 59.22 0.16
CA TRP A 17 -38.78 58.99 0.71
C TRP A 17 -38.86 57.62 1.44
N LEU A 18 -39.33 57.75 2.68
CA LEU A 18 -39.74 56.67 3.55
C LEU A 18 -40.92 55.87 2.95
N GLY A 19 -40.96 54.63 3.24
CA GLY A 19 -42.17 53.86 3.34
C GLY A 19 -42.30 52.58 2.62
N HIS A 20 -42.22 51.55 3.36
CA HIS A 20 -42.92 50.31 3.43
C HIS A 20 -41.98 49.10 3.58
N VAL A 21 -41.80 48.79 4.83
CA VAL A 21 -41.43 47.43 5.28
C VAL A 21 -42.43 46.44 4.68
N ARG A 22 -42.01 45.66 3.71
CA ARG A 22 -42.61 44.35 3.45
C ARG A 22 -41.60 43.27 3.79
N LYS A 23 -41.84 42.73 4.97
CA LYS A 23 -41.38 41.44 5.39
C LYS A 23 -41.79 40.38 4.35
N HIS A 24 -40.89 39.92 3.52
CA HIS A 24 -41.04 38.63 2.84
C HIS A 24 -39.66 38.06 2.65
N THR A 25 -39.42 37.13 3.48
CA THR A 25 -38.73 35.84 3.34
C THR A 25 -37.95 35.47 4.60
N PRO A 26 -38.45 34.54 5.30
CA PRO A 26 -37.65 33.27 5.44
C PRO A 26 -38.54 32.01 5.40
N ILE A 27 -39.58 31.95 4.55
CA ILE A 27 -40.46 30.76 4.51
C ILE A 27 -40.05 29.78 3.39
N ALA A 28 -39.36 30.23 2.36
CA ALA A 28 -38.96 29.35 1.24
C ALA A 28 -37.84 28.37 1.57
N ILE A 29 -36.94 28.68 2.52
CA ILE A 29 -35.86 27.77 2.92
C ILE A 29 -36.38 26.72 3.89
N GLY A 30 -37.38 27.02 4.69
CA GLY A 30 -37.99 26.06 5.61
C GLY A 30 -38.85 24.99 4.93
N LEU A 31 -39.50 25.30 3.83
CA LEU A 31 -40.31 24.35 3.08
C LEU A 31 -39.48 23.35 2.25
N GLY A 32 -38.30 23.75 1.77
CA GLY A 32 -37.38 22.85 1.09
C GLY A 32 -36.79 21.78 2.02
N CYS A 33 -36.43 22.16 3.22
CA CYS A 33 -35.94 21.22 4.25
C CYS A 33 -37.05 20.33 4.81
N LEU A 34 -38.27 20.84 4.96
CA LEU A 34 -39.42 20.01 5.38
C LEU A 34 -39.86 19.03 4.30
N ALA A 35 -39.79 19.42 3.03
CA ALA A 35 -40.09 18.51 1.92
C ALA A 35 -39.06 17.39 1.75
N SER A 36 -37.78 17.69 1.98
CA SER A 36 -36.72 16.68 1.99
C SER A 36 -36.80 15.77 3.22
N ALA A 37 -37.12 16.33 4.39
CA ALA A 37 -37.29 15.54 5.61
C ALA A 37 -38.57 14.66 5.56
N LEU A 38 -39.63 15.14 4.91
CA LEU A 38 -40.83 14.35 4.66
C LEU A 38 -40.60 13.24 3.64
N ARG A 39 -39.84 13.50 2.57
CA ARG A 39 -39.45 12.46 1.59
C ARG A 39 -38.54 11.41 2.20
N CYS A 40 -37.61 11.78 3.08
CA CYS A 40 -36.79 10.84 3.82
C CYS A 40 -37.60 10.03 4.83
N LYS A 41 -38.57 10.65 5.54
CA LYS A 41 -39.47 9.92 6.44
C LYS A 41 -40.46 9.04 5.69
N LEU A 42 -40.90 9.43 4.51
CA LEU A 42 -41.78 8.60 3.67
C LEU A 42 -41.01 7.43 3.08
N ALA A 43 -39.77 7.64 2.58
CA ALA A 43 -38.90 6.58 2.10
C ALA A 43 -38.48 5.60 3.22
N PHE A 44 -38.24 6.10 4.42
CA PHE A 44 -37.96 5.24 5.58
C PHE A 44 -39.20 4.49 6.08
N ARG A 45 -40.38 5.08 6.01
CA ARG A 45 -41.66 4.41 6.30
C ARG A 45 -42.04 3.39 5.24
N THR A 46 -41.79 3.65 3.96
CA THR A 46 -41.99 2.68 2.88
C THR A 46 -40.99 1.54 2.96
N LEU A 47 -39.74 1.81 3.35
CA LEU A 47 -38.76 0.78 3.63
C LEU A 47 -39.13 -0.07 4.84
N LEU A 48 -39.64 0.52 5.93
CA LEU A 48 -40.12 -0.20 7.09
C LEU A 48 -41.42 -0.98 6.81
N ILE A 49 -42.29 -0.46 5.98
CA ILE A 49 -43.50 -1.14 5.56
C ILE A 49 -43.19 -2.29 4.60
N SER A 50 -42.25 -2.12 3.69
CA SER A 50 -41.78 -3.21 2.82
C SER A 50 -40.99 -4.27 3.60
N LEU A 51 -40.22 -3.87 4.63
CA LEU A 51 -39.56 -4.81 5.54
C LEU A 51 -40.58 -5.52 6.43
N ALA A 52 -41.62 -4.83 6.91
CA ALA A 52 -42.74 -5.44 7.67
C ALA A 52 -43.62 -6.34 6.80
N LEU A 53 -43.85 -5.99 5.52
CA LEU A 53 -44.50 -6.90 4.57
C LEU A 53 -43.64 -8.10 4.21
N MET A 54 -42.31 -7.95 4.15
CA MET A 54 -41.42 -9.12 4.00
C MET A 54 -41.39 -10.02 5.22
N THR A 55 -41.64 -9.50 6.41
CA THR A 55 -41.77 -10.32 7.64
C THR A 55 -43.18 -10.90 7.83
N ALA A 56 -44.21 -10.28 7.24
CA ALA A 56 -45.59 -10.77 7.29
C ALA A 56 -45.89 -11.88 6.27
N VAL A 57 -45.00 -12.11 5.29
CA VAL A 57 -45.02 -13.29 4.39
C VAL A 57 -44.17 -14.44 4.93
N ALA A 58 -43.78 -14.43 6.20
CA ALA A 58 -43.50 -15.67 6.91
C ALA A 58 -44.81 -16.42 7.12
N ALA A 59 -45.38 -16.90 6.00
CA ALA A 59 -46.46 -17.86 6.02
C ALA A 59 -46.09 -18.97 7.02
N THR A 60 -46.93 -19.24 7.95
CA THR A 60 -46.86 -20.43 8.81
C THR A 60 -46.83 -21.63 7.91
N ALA A 61 -45.69 -22.00 7.42
CA ALA A 61 -45.49 -23.22 6.66
C ALA A 61 -45.80 -24.36 7.62
N GLN A 62 -46.93 -25.01 7.42
CA GLN A 62 -47.33 -26.19 8.18
C GLN A 62 -46.21 -27.24 8.05
N ARG A 63 -45.55 -27.55 9.12
CA ARG A 63 -44.48 -28.54 9.16
C ARG A 63 -45.09 -29.93 9.27
N VAL A 64 -44.67 -30.83 8.39
CA VAL A 64 -44.99 -32.24 8.45
C VAL A 64 -43.75 -33.02 8.82
N THR A 65 -43.81 -33.80 9.85
CA THR A 65 -42.70 -34.65 10.28
C THR A 65 -42.97 -36.09 9.77
N LEU A 66 -42.02 -36.58 8.97
CA LEU A 66 -42.00 -37.96 8.50
C LEU A 66 -41.05 -38.76 9.38
N SER A 67 -41.50 -39.95 9.82
CA SER A 67 -40.71 -40.86 10.64
C SER A 67 -40.79 -42.29 10.11
N GLY A 68 -39.97 -43.18 10.63
CA GLY A 68 -40.00 -44.60 10.29
C GLY A 68 -38.76 -45.32 10.77
N THR A 69 -38.63 -46.58 10.40
CA THR A 69 -37.51 -47.44 10.74
C THR A 69 -36.82 -47.97 9.47
N VAL A 70 -35.51 -48.12 9.53
CA VAL A 70 -34.74 -48.75 8.45
C VAL A 70 -34.09 -50.01 8.98
N THR A 71 -34.35 -51.12 8.30
CA THR A 71 -33.87 -52.45 8.67
C THR A 71 -33.09 -53.10 7.54
N ASP A 72 -32.23 -54.01 7.91
CA ASP A 72 -31.46 -54.87 7.00
C ASP A 72 -32.34 -56.00 6.45
N GLY A 73 -32.30 -56.17 5.13
CA GLY A 73 -33.11 -57.19 4.45
C GLY A 73 -32.62 -58.59 4.62
N ALA A 74 -31.42 -58.83 5.11
CA ALA A 74 -30.88 -60.18 5.33
C ALA A 74 -31.21 -60.74 6.75
N ASN A 75 -31.15 -59.85 7.78
CA ASN A 75 -31.23 -60.27 9.18
C ASN A 75 -32.29 -59.51 9.99
N GLY A 76 -32.99 -58.53 9.36
CA GLY A 76 -34.06 -57.74 10.01
C GLY A 76 -33.58 -56.74 11.08
N GLN A 77 -32.26 -56.62 11.30
CA GLN A 77 -31.68 -55.73 12.31
C GLN A 77 -31.81 -54.26 11.91
N PRO A 78 -31.98 -53.34 12.86
CA PRO A 78 -31.99 -51.92 12.55
C PRO A 78 -30.65 -51.43 12.04
N ILE A 79 -30.63 -50.62 10.98
CA ILE A 79 -29.45 -50.05 10.39
C ILE A 79 -29.27 -48.61 10.91
N VAL A 80 -28.14 -48.36 11.61
CA VAL A 80 -27.74 -47.03 12.10
C VAL A 80 -26.99 -46.25 11.04
N GLY A 81 -27.20 -44.94 10.95
CA GLY A 81 -26.41 -44.03 10.08
C GLY A 81 -26.85 -44.01 8.62
N VAL A 82 -28.03 -44.61 8.27
CA VAL A 82 -28.60 -44.48 6.93
C VAL A 82 -28.95 -43.00 6.67
N LEU A 83 -28.39 -42.42 5.62
CA LEU A 83 -28.72 -41.06 5.20
C LEU A 83 -30.12 -41.08 4.52
N VAL A 84 -31.08 -40.42 5.15
CA VAL A 84 -32.47 -40.25 4.64
C VAL A 84 -32.56 -38.82 4.12
N THR A 85 -32.76 -38.66 2.81
CA THR A 85 -32.93 -37.34 2.17
C THR A 85 -34.29 -37.22 1.52
N VAL A 86 -34.87 -36.03 1.63
CA VAL A 86 -36.06 -35.64 0.90
C VAL A 86 -35.64 -34.85 -0.34
N ARG A 87 -36.13 -35.26 -1.51
CA ARG A 87 -35.82 -34.69 -2.80
C ARG A 87 -37.08 -34.47 -3.65
N PRO A 88 -37.14 -33.52 -4.58
CA PRO A 88 -38.15 -33.52 -5.63
C PRO A 88 -37.96 -34.76 -6.52
N SER A 89 -39.06 -35.30 -7.04
CA SER A 89 -39.04 -36.46 -7.94
C SER A 89 -38.17 -36.10 -9.18
N GLY A 90 -37.22 -37.00 -9.51
CA GLY A 90 -36.31 -36.78 -10.65
C GLY A 90 -35.17 -35.76 -10.46
N ALA A 91 -35.05 -35.08 -9.29
CA ALA A 91 -33.98 -34.11 -9.03
C ALA A 91 -33.03 -34.57 -7.93
N GLN A 92 -31.76 -34.18 -8.03
CA GLN A 92 -30.75 -34.47 -6.99
C GLN A 92 -30.68 -33.43 -5.86
N LYS A 93 -31.49 -32.36 -5.92
CA LYS A 93 -31.50 -31.32 -4.90
C LYS A 93 -32.12 -31.86 -3.60
N VAL A 94 -31.33 -31.81 -2.50
CA VAL A 94 -31.81 -32.21 -1.17
C VAL A 94 -32.59 -31.06 -0.54
N LEU A 95 -33.84 -31.33 -0.10
CA LEU A 95 -34.71 -30.35 0.57
C LEU A 95 -34.59 -30.44 2.09
N ALA A 96 -34.52 -31.68 2.63
CA ALA A 96 -34.27 -32.00 4.03
C ALA A 96 -33.51 -33.31 4.13
N PHE A 97 -32.82 -33.54 5.23
CA PHE A 97 -32.15 -34.80 5.49
C PHE A 97 -32.09 -35.12 6.98
N THR A 98 -31.91 -36.38 7.29
CA THR A 98 -31.64 -36.91 8.62
C THR A 98 -30.82 -38.19 8.50
N GLN A 99 -30.42 -38.77 9.62
CA GLN A 99 -29.80 -40.08 9.68
C GLN A 99 -30.53 -40.97 10.65
N THR A 100 -30.50 -42.28 10.41
CA THR A 100 -31.08 -43.25 11.33
C THR A 100 -30.29 -43.37 12.64
N MET A 101 -30.99 -43.41 13.74
CA MET A 101 -30.42 -43.62 15.09
C MET A 101 -30.02 -45.07 15.31
N ALA A 102 -29.43 -45.40 16.47
CA ALA A 102 -28.98 -46.75 16.83
C ALA A 102 -30.11 -47.83 16.79
N ASN A 103 -31.35 -47.41 16.94
CA ASN A 103 -32.53 -48.27 16.83
C ASN A 103 -33.14 -48.32 15.41
N GLY A 104 -32.41 -47.79 14.41
CA GLY A 104 -32.85 -47.70 13.01
C GLY A 104 -33.93 -46.64 12.74
N ARG A 105 -34.38 -45.90 13.75
CA ARG A 105 -35.40 -44.85 13.55
C ARG A 105 -34.83 -43.60 12.96
N PHE A 106 -35.62 -42.94 12.09
CA PHE A 106 -35.35 -41.62 11.55
C PHE A 106 -36.55 -40.70 11.71
N GLU A 107 -36.31 -39.44 11.75
CA GLU A 107 -37.32 -38.39 11.77
C GLU A 107 -36.81 -37.21 10.92
N VAL A 108 -37.63 -36.74 9.96
CA VAL A 108 -37.32 -35.62 9.08
C VAL A 108 -38.51 -34.70 8.95
N THR A 109 -38.32 -33.42 9.23
CA THR A 109 -39.37 -32.40 9.20
C THR A 109 -39.32 -31.61 7.90
N LEU A 110 -40.47 -31.42 7.26
CA LEU A 110 -40.66 -30.72 5.99
C LEU A 110 -41.69 -29.61 6.14
N THR A 111 -41.58 -28.60 5.24
CA THR A 111 -42.65 -27.65 5.01
C THR A 111 -43.73 -28.28 4.10
N ALA A 112 -45.01 -28.13 4.42
CA ALA A 112 -46.12 -28.84 3.80
C ALA A 112 -46.41 -28.57 2.31
N ASP A 113 -45.78 -27.62 1.67
CA ASP A 113 -46.15 -27.00 0.40
C ASP A 113 -45.56 -27.59 -0.87
N ALA A 114 -45.31 -28.89 -1.01
CA ALA A 114 -44.97 -29.40 -2.33
C ALA A 114 -45.44 -30.86 -2.55
N THR A 115 -46.25 -31.02 -3.54
CA THR A 115 -46.55 -32.27 -4.25
C THR A 115 -45.29 -32.72 -5.01
N ASP A 116 -45.10 -34.04 -5.11
CA ASP A 116 -44.01 -34.69 -5.88
C ASP A 116 -42.65 -34.72 -5.21
N ARG A 117 -42.58 -35.24 -4.00
CA ARG A 117 -41.33 -35.46 -3.26
C ARG A 117 -41.08 -36.94 -3.00
N VAL A 118 -39.81 -37.31 -2.88
CA VAL A 118 -39.41 -38.69 -2.56
C VAL A 118 -38.48 -38.71 -1.34
N LEU A 119 -38.63 -39.77 -0.53
CA LEU A 119 -37.66 -40.15 0.47
C LEU A 119 -36.61 -41.06 -0.18
N HIS A 120 -35.35 -40.65 -0.08
CA HIS A 120 -34.23 -41.40 -0.62
C HIS A 120 -33.34 -41.87 0.54
N PHE A 121 -33.17 -43.16 0.66
CA PHE A 121 -32.40 -43.86 1.67
C PHE A 121 -31.10 -44.31 1.03
N SER A 122 -29.97 -43.96 1.61
CA SER A 122 -28.64 -44.33 1.11
C SER A 122 -27.66 -44.60 2.23
N MET A 123 -26.95 -45.73 2.11
CA MET A 123 -25.86 -46.10 2.99
C MET A 123 -24.81 -46.89 2.21
N MET A 124 -23.53 -46.71 2.58
CA MET A 124 -22.43 -47.46 1.98
C MET A 124 -22.61 -48.95 2.29
N GLY A 125 -22.50 -49.79 1.26
CA GLY A 125 -22.71 -51.20 1.39
C GLY A 125 -24.15 -51.68 1.18
N TYR A 126 -25.11 -50.76 0.96
CA TYR A 126 -26.51 -51.08 0.72
C TYR A 126 -27.02 -50.49 -0.58
N ALA A 127 -27.94 -51.17 -1.22
CA ALA A 127 -28.68 -50.63 -2.38
C ALA A 127 -29.55 -49.46 -1.94
N ALA A 128 -29.36 -48.31 -2.55
CA ALA A 128 -30.17 -47.13 -2.25
C ALA A 128 -31.63 -47.37 -2.64
N ARG A 129 -32.56 -46.90 -1.82
CA ARG A 129 -34.00 -47.05 -2.01
C ARG A 129 -34.72 -45.73 -2.01
N THR A 130 -35.61 -45.53 -2.96
CA THR A 130 -36.40 -44.29 -3.08
C THR A 130 -37.86 -44.62 -2.98
N LEU A 131 -38.61 -43.90 -2.12
CA LEU A 131 -40.05 -44.05 -1.93
C LEU A 131 -40.75 -42.71 -2.16
N PRO A 132 -41.89 -42.67 -2.86
CA PRO A 132 -42.67 -41.44 -2.98
C PRO A 132 -43.29 -41.08 -1.62
N ILE A 133 -43.39 -39.75 -1.35
CA ILE A 133 -44.10 -39.25 -0.17
C ILE A 133 -45.58 -39.14 -0.53
N GLU A 134 -46.42 -40.01 0.07
CA GLU A 134 -47.85 -40.04 -0.11
C GLU A 134 -48.55 -39.03 0.79
N LYS A 135 -49.58 -38.36 0.28
CA LYS A 135 -50.36 -37.40 1.05
C LYS A 135 -51.09 -38.08 2.24
N GLY A 136 -50.78 -37.59 3.44
CA GLY A 136 -51.40 -38.14 4.66
C GLY A 136 -50.63 -39.31 5.33
N ARG A 137 -49.54 -39.78 4.70
CA ARG A 137 -48.69 -40.83 5.29
C ARG A 137 -47.48 -40.20 5.93
N THR A 138 -47.32 -40.42 7.23
CA THR A 138 -46.23 -39.85 8.03
C THR A 138 -45.20 -40.88 8.47
N THR A 139 -45.49 -42.20 8.30
CA THR A 139 -44.57 -43.26 8.72
C THR A 139 -44.15 -44.13 7.53
N TYR A 140 -42.82 -44.37 7.40
CA TYR A 140 -42.17 -45.11 6.33
C TYR A 140 -41.17 -46.09 6.88
N ASP A 141 -41.49 -47.35 6.97
CA ASP A 141 -40.57 -48.39 7.32
C ASP A 141 -39.95 -49.00 6.06
N VAL A 142 -38.63 -49.09 6.06
CA VAL A 142 -37.84 -49.38 4.87
C VAL A 142 -36.79 -50.45 5.14
N THR A 143 -36.73 -51.43 4.27
CA THR A 143 -35.72 -52.46 4.31
C THR A 143 -34.71 -52.23 3.20
N LEU A 144 -33.44 -52.14 3.54
CA LEU A 144 -32.33 -52.03 2.59
C LEU A 144 -31.66 -53.36 2.38
N LYS A 145 -31.27 -53.68 1.13
CA LYS A 145 -30.54 -54.88 0.78
C LYS A 145 -29.06 -54.59 0.67
N GLU A 146 -28.19 -55.43 1.24
CA GLU A 146 -26.75 -55.32 1.03
C GLU A 146 -26.39 -55.38 -0.45
N GLN A 147 -25.58 -54.48 -0.87
CA GLN A 147 -25.04 -54.41 -2.22
C GLN A 147 -23.60 -53.95 -2.15
N ALA A 148 -22.67 -54.77 -2.60
CA ALA A 148 -21.28 -54.36 -2.75
C ALA A 148 -21.18 -53.22 -3.74
N THR A 149 -20.85 -52.03 -3.26
CA THR A 149 -20.63 -50.85 -4.11
C THR A 149 -19.17 -50.78 -4.47
N ALA A 150 -18.83 -50.98 -5.73
CA ALA A 150 -17.52 -50.63 -6.23
C ALA A 150 -17.36 -49.12 -6.14
N LEU A 151 -16.50 -48.64 -5.24
CA LEU A 151 -16.15 -47.22 -5.14
C LEU A 151 -15.43 -46.81 -6.43
N ARG A 152 -16.03 -45.95 -7.22
CA ARG A 152 -15.29 -45.19 -8.24
C ARG A 152 -14.22 -44.40 -7.52
N GLU A 153 -12.99 -44.50 -7.99
CA GLU A 153 -11.89 -43.69 -7.57
C GLU A 153 -12.30 -42.23 -7.68
N VAL A 154 -12.58 -41.59 -6.54
CA VAL A 154 -12.84 -40.16 -6.48
C VAL A 154 -11.47 -39.49 -6.42
N VAL A 155 -10.97 -39.06 -7.56
CA VAL A 155 -9.83 -38.16 -7.60
C VAL A 155 -10.25 -36.82 -6.98
N ILE A 156 -10.08 -36.72 -5.67
CA ILE A 156 -10.27 -35.43 -4.94
C ILE A 156 -9.13 -34.52 -5.37
N ARG A 157 -9.37 -33.69 -6.36
CA ARG A 157 -8.47 -32.58 -6.65
C ARG A 157 -8.61 -31.58 -5.52
N ALA A 158 -7.60 -31.53 -4.64
CA ALA A 158 -7.54 -30.51 -3.60
C ALA A 158 -7.79 -29.13 -4.22
N PRO A 159 -8.69 -28.31 -3.65
CA PRO A 159 -8.94 -26.97 -4.15
C PRO A 159 -7.64 -26.14 -4.14
N SER A 160 -7.54 -25.17 -5.04
CA SER A 160 -6.36 -24.29 -5.13
C SER A 160 -6.22 -23.35 -3.93
N ILE A 161 -7.31 -23.11 -3.22
CA ILE A 161 -7.42 -22.25 -2.05
C ILE A 161 -8.22 -22.99 -0.98
N HIS A 162 -7.69 -23.01 0.24
CA HIS A 162 -8.35 -23.57 1.43
C HIS A 162 -8.53 -22.48 2.47
N GLU A 163 -9.65 -22.50 3.18
CA GLU A 163 -9.93 -21.61 4.31
C GLU A 163 -10.08 -22.44 5.58
N ARG A 164 -9.36 -22.06 6.63
CA ARG A 164 -9.49 -22.66 7.96
C ARG A 164 -9.42 -21.57 9.04
N GLY A 165 -10.55 -21.22 9.63
CA GLY A 165 -10.65 -20.07 10.52
C GLY A 165 -10.22 -18.79 9.81
N ASP A 166 -9.34 -18.03 10.42
CA ASP A 166 -8.79 -16.78 9.88
C ASP A 166 -7.59 -16.98 8.92
N THR A 167 -7.32 -18.22 8.51
CA THR A 167 -6.18 -18.53 7.62
C THR A 167 -6.66 -19.04 6.28
N ILE A 168 -6.22 -18.36 5.22
CA ILE A 168 -6.44 -18.76 3.83
C ILE A 168 -5.12 -19.30 3.29
N THR A 169 -5.15 -20.52 2.78
CA THR A 169 -3.98 -21.23 2.25
C THR A 169 -4.09 -21.36 0.73
N TYR A 170 -3.12 -20.81 0.02
CA TYR A 170 -2.96 -20.92 -1.43
C TYR A 170 -1.93 -22.00 -1.75
N ILE A 171 -2.30 -23.00 -2.55
CA ILE A 171 -1.36 -24.02 -3.03
C ILE A 171 -0.56 -23.48 -4.19
N VAL A 172 0.74 -23.24 -3.99
CA VAL A 172 1.61 -22.53 -4.94
C VAL A 172 1.62 -23.19 -6.32
N SER A 173 1.67 -24.50 -6.41
CA SER A 173 1.70 -25.23 -7.68
C SER A 173 0.46 -25.04 -8.58
N ARG A 174 -0.64 -24.49 -8.03
CA ARG A 174 -1.86 -24.18 -8.77
C ARG A 174 -1.79 -22.81 -9.47
N PHE A 175 -1.00 -21.89 -8.94
CA PHE A 175 -0.83 -20.52 -9.43
C PHE A 175 0.49 -20.35 -10.19
N ALA A 176 1.51 -21.12 -9.82
CA ALA A 176 2.82 -21.07 -10.45
C ALA A 176 2.80 -21.64 -11.86
N THR A 177 3.57 -20.98 -12.72
CA THR A 177 3.88 -21.45 -14.08
C THR A 177 5.39 -21.60 -14.23
N THR A 178 5.84 -22.28 -15.27
CA THR A 178 7.27 -22.41 -15.59
C THR A 178 7.95 -21.07 -15.93
N ALA A 179 7.14 -20.01 -16.12
CA ALA A 179 7.61 -18.64 -16.33
C ALA A 179 8.03 -17.93 -15.04
N ASP A 180 7.55 -18.41 -13.89
CA ASP A 180 7.75 -17.73 -12.62
C ASP A 180 9.09 -18.13 -12.03
N ARG A 181 9.95 -17.14 -11.82
CA ARG A 181 11.29 -17.35 -11.28
C ARG A 181 11.41 -17.00 -9.81
N SER A 182 10.45 -16.25 -9.31
CA SER A 182 10.42 -15.79 -7.93
C SER A 182 9.06 -16.03 -7.29
N LEU A 183 9.05 -16.14 -5.97
CA LEU A 183 7.81 -16.18 -5.19
C LEU A 183 6.91 -14.96 -5.46
N GLY A 184 7.51 -13.78 -5.65
CA GLY A 184 6.79 -12.56 -5.97
C GLY A 184 6.01 -12.62 -7.28
N ASP A 185 6.49 -13.38 -8.28
CA ASP A 185 5.76 -13.56 -9.54
C ASP A 185 4.50 -14.38 -9.35
N VAL A 186 4.53 -15.35 -8.44
CA VAL A 186 3.38 -16.18 -8.12
C VAL A 186 2.38 -15.45 -7.22
N LEU A 187 2.86 -14.69 -6.23
CA LEU A 187 2.01 -13.89 -5.35
C LEU A 187 1.11 -12.91 -6.14
N LYS A 188 1.63 -12.29 -7.20
CA LYS A 188 0.85 -11.40 -8.09
C LYS A 188 -0.32 -12.10 -8.80
N LYS A 189 -0.33 -13.43 -8.84
CA LYS A 189 -1.36 -14.25 -9.48
C LYS A 189 -2.35 -14.85 -8.48
N MET A 190 -2.15 -14.63 -7.18
CA MET A 190 -3.05 -15.13 -6.14
C MET A 190 -4.17 -14.14 -5.90
N PRO A 191 -5.45 -14.55 -6.04
CA PRO A 191 -6.59 -13.65 -5.83
C PRO A 191 -6.59 -13.03 -4.43
N GLY A 192 -6.86 -11.73 -4.35
CA GLY A 192 -6.86 -10.97 -3.09
C GLY A 192 -5.47 -10.48 -2.66
N ILE A 193 -4.39 -11.01 -3.21
CA ILE A 193 -3.03 -10.54 -2.96
C ILE A 193 -2.63 -9.54 -4.06
N GLU A 194 -2.18 -8.37 -3.65
CA GLU A 194 -1.61 -7.37 -4.55
C GLU A 194 -0.16 -7.10 -4.15
N VAL A 195 0.72 -7.08 -5.14
CA VAL A 195 2.14 -6.74 -4.96
C VAL A 195 2.40 -5.46 -5.72
N GLU A 196 2.67 -4.39 -4.98
CA GLU A 196 2.96 -3.08 -5.54
C GLU A 196 4.29 -3.05 -6.30
N LYS A 197 4.51 -1.99 -7.07
CA LYS A 197 5.82 -1.74 -7.72
C LYS A 197 6.97 -1.54 -6.71
N SER A 198 6.65 -1.10 -5.50
CA SER A 198 7.58 -0.99 -4.36
C SER A 198 8.05 -2.36 -3.85
N GLY A 199 7.29 -3.42 -4.10
CA GLY A 199 7.40 -4.74 -3.49
C GLY A 199 6.52 -4.91 -2.25
N ALA A 200 5.81 -3.87 -1.82
CA ALA A 200 4.86 -3.96 -0.72
C ALA A 200 3.69 -4.87 -1.09
N ILE A 201 3.26 -5.66 -0.12
CA ILE A 201 2.18 -6.64 -0.30
C ILE A 201 0.96 -6.17 0.49
N THR A 202 -0.18 -6.16 -0.18
CA THR A 202 -1.48 -5.97 0.45
C THR A 202 -2.35 -7.19 0.22
N TYR A 203 -3.26 -7.44 1.14
CA TYR A 203 -4.29 -8.45 1.02
C TYR A 203 -5.66 -7.80 1.24
N ASN A 204 -6.54 -7.90 0.25
CA ASN A 204 -7.85 -7.20 0.25
C ASN A 204 -7.73 -5.71 0.64
N GLY A 205 -6.74 -5.01 0.04
CA GLY A 205 -6.48 -3.60 0.30
C GLY A 205 -5.82 -3.27 1.64
N LYS A 206 -5.56 -4.28 2.52
CA LYS A 206 -4.83 -4.08 3.78
C LYS A 206 -3.36 -4.44 3.64
N PRO A 207 -2.41 -3.59 4.08
CA PRO A 207 -1.00 -3.95 4.10
C PRO A 207 -0.75 -5.08 5.10
N ILE A 208 0.18 -5.98 4.76
CA ILE A 208 0.59 -7.03 5.68
C ILE A 208 1.40 -6.47 6.85
N ASN A 209 1.19 -7.02 8.04
CA ASN A 209 1.96 -6.61 9.24
C ASN A 209 3.19 -7.49 9.50
N LYS A 210 3.21 -8.72 8.98
CA LYS A 210 4.30 -9.68 9.12
C LYS A 210 4.45 -10.56 7.89
N PHE A 211 5.70 -10.96 7.64
CA PHE A 211 6.06 -11.93 6.61
C PHE A 211 6.93 -13.02 7.22
N TYR A 212 6.39 -14.22 7.30
CA TYR A 212 7.05 -15.37 7.90
C TYR A 212 7.55 -16.36 6.84
N ILE A 213 8.63 -17.05 7.17
CA ILE A 213 9.10 -18.24 6.47
C ILE A 213 9.15 -19.37 7.51
N GLU A 214 8.33 -20.42 7.31
CA GLU A 214 8.15 -21.51 8.29
C GLU A 214 7.81 -21.00 9.69
N GLY A 215 6.97 -19.97 9.78
CA GLY A 215 6.51 -19.36 11.01
C GLY A 215 7.51 -18.47 11.74
N LYS A 216 8.65 -18.12 11.13
CA LYS A 216 9.69 -17.25 11.70
C LYS A 216 9.85 -15.97 10.88
N ASP A 217 9.95 -14.81 11.56
CA ASP A 217 10.18 -13.50 10.96
C ASP A 217 11.68 -13.17 10.91
N MET A 218 12.37 -13.73 9.91
CA MET A 218 13.82 -13.52 9.72
C MET A 218 14.12 -12.14 9.11
N LEU A 219 13.20 -11.58 8.33
CA LEU A 219 13.46 -10.43 7.45
C LEU A 219 13.00 -9.09 8.03
N GLU A 220 12.27 -9.10 9.15
CA GLU A 220 11.91 -7.89 9.91
C GLU A 220 11.35 -6.75 9.01
N GLY A 221 10.48 -7.11 8.06
CA GLY A 221 9.86 -6.19 7.10
C GLY A 221 10.60 -5.99 5.77
N ARG A 222 11.81 -6.59 5.56
CA ARG A 222 12.52 -6.57 4.28
C ARG A 222 12.20 -7.80 3.43
N TYR A 223 10.95 -8.22 3.41
CA TYR A 223 10.53 -9.45 2.73
C TYR A 223 10.71 -9.42 1.19
N GLY A 224 11.01 -8.26 0.60
CA GLY A 224 11.43 -8.15 -0.80
C GLY A 224 12.62 -9.07 -1.12
N ILE A 225 13.53 -9.30 -0.16
CA ILE A 225 14.64 -10.24 -0.31
C ILE A 225 14.12 -11.66 -0.51
N ALA A 226 13.11 -12.12 0.26
CA ALA A 226 12.53 -13.45 0.11
C ALA A 226 11.70 -13.57 -1.17
N THR A 227 10.82 -12.60 -1.43
CA THR A 227 9.90 -12.67 -2.58
C THR A 227 10.62 -12.69 -3.92
N ASN A 228 11.81 -12.06 -4.01
CA ASN A 228 12.60 -12.03 -5.25
C ASN A 228 13.61 -13.18 -5.40
N ASN A 229 13.94 -13.89 -4.31
CA ASN A 229 15.00 -14.89 -4.34
C ASN A 229 14.56 -16.33 -4.04
N ILE A 230 13.39 -16.53 -3.37
CA ILE A 230 12.84 -17.88 -3.18
C ILE A 230 12.19 -18.34 -4.47
N HIS A 231 12.60 -19.52 -4.95
CA HIS A 231 12.01 -20.09 -6.16
C HIS A 231 10.66 -20.75 -5.85
N PRO A 232 9.61 -20.57 -6.72
CA PRO A 232 8.29 -21.13 -6.46
C PRO A 232 8.25 -22.65 -6.28
N SER A 233 9.18 -23.39 -6.90
CA SER A 233 9.25 -24.86 -6.76
C SER A 233 9.60 -25.32 -5.34
N ASP A 234 10.22 -24.46 -4.53
CA ASP A 234 10.61 -24.78 -3.16
C ASP A 234 9.48 -24.47 -2.16
N VAL A 235 8.43 -23.79 -2.63
CA VAL A 235 7.27 -23.39 -1.82
C VAL A 235 6.10 -24.35 -2.04
N GLY A 236 5.55 -24.87 -0.97
CA GLY A 236 4.34 -25.71 -0.97
C GLY A 236 3.07 -24.87 -0.97
N SER A 237 2.97 -23.94 -0.04
CA SER A 237 1.81 -23.07 0.12
C SER A 237 2.18 -21.68 0.66
N VAL A 238 1.25 -20.75 0.44
CA VAL A 238 1.25 -19.42 1.03
C VAL A 238 0.02 -19.32 1.93
N GLU A 239 0.24 -19.08 3.20
CA GLU A 239 -0.81 -18.89 4.19
C GLU A 239 -1.00 -17.40 4.43
N VAL A 240 -2.23 -16.90 4.29
CA VAL A 240 -2.63 -15.54 4.67
C VAL A 240 -3.45 -15.64 5.95
N MET A 241 -2.91 -15.10 7.03
CA MET A 241 -3.57 -15.02 8.33
C MET A 241 -4.21 -13.63 8.44
N GLU A 242 -5.53 -13.54 8.38
CA GLU A 242 -6.25 -12.29 8.14
C GLU A 242 -6.22 -11.31 9.32
N ASN A 243 -6.39 -11.77 10.53
CA ASN A 243 -6.41 -10.95 11.74
C ASN A 243 -5.23 -11.31 12.65
N HIS A 244 -4.04 -11.32 12.07
CA HIS A 244 -2.88 -11.89 12.74
C HIS A 244 -2.36 -11.03 13.89
N GLN A 245 -2.38 -11.58 15.11
CA GLN A 245 -1.71 -11.00 16.29
C GLN A 245 -0.32 -11.61 16.45
N PRO A 246 0.77 -10.86 16.13
CA PRO A 246 2.13 -11.41 16.19
C PRO A 246 2.64 -11.66 17.60
N VAL A 247 2.03 -11.07 18.63
CA VAL A 247 2.44 -11.17 20.02
C VAL A 247 1.59 -12.20 20.75
N LYS A 248 2.16 -13.35 21.12
CA LYS A 248 1.41 -14.44 21.79
C LYS A 248 0.78 -14.01 23.11
N ALA A 249 1.42 -13.10 23.85
CA ALA A 249 0.86 -12.55 25.08
C ALA A 249 -0.44 -11.76 24.87
N LEU A 250 -0.69 -11.25 23.64
CA LEU A 250 -1.89 -10.51 23.27
C LEU A 250 -2.87 -11.35 22.45
N GLU A 251 -2.55 -12.60 22.14
CA GLU A 251 -3.43 -13.51 21.39
C GLU A 251 -4.78 -13.69 22.11
N ASN A 252 -5.87 -13.62 21.38
CA ASN A 252 -7.26 -13.68 21.87
C ASN A 252 -7.71 -12.54 22.80
N ILE A 253 -6.89 -11.50 23.00
CA ILE A 253 -7.25 -10.38 23.86
C ILE A 253 -7.05 -9.01 23.22
N SER A 254 -6.17 -8.90 22.21
CA SER A 254 -5.97 -7.66 21.46
C SER A 254 -6.30 -7.90 19.99
N PHE A 255 -6.93 -6.91 19.37
CA PHE A 255 -7.37 -7.00 17.99
C PHE A 255 -6.23 -6.62 17.06
N SER A 256 -6.03 -7.44 16.03
CA SER A 256 -5.20 -7.11 14.90
C SER A 256 -6.08 -6.89 13.68
N GLN A 257 -5.82 -5.81 12.96
CA GLN A 257 -6.59 -5.44 11.76
C GLN A 257 -5.87 -5.81 10.46
N ASN A 258 -4.59 -6.13 10.55
CA ASN A 258 -3.75 -6.37 9.39
C ASN A 258 -3.44 -7.86 9.22
N PRO A 259 -3.42 -8.33 7.97
CA PRO A 259 -3.04 -9.70 7.67
C PRO A 259 -1.54 -9.92 7.80
N ALA A 260 -1.15 -11.19 7.98
CA ALA A 260 0.24 -11.64 7.83
C ALA A 260 0.32 -12.72 6.75
N ILE A 261 1.50 -12.85 6.14
CA ILE A 261 1.80 -13.93 5.20
C ILE A 261 2.81 -14.88 5.82
N ASN A 262 2.58 -16.18 5.65
CA ASN A 262 3.52 -17.23 6.02
C ASN A 262 3.80 -18.13 4.82
N ILE A 263 5.07 -18.30 4.49
CA ILE A 263 5.55 -19.15 3.42
C ILE A 263 5.86 -20.52 3.99
N ARG A 264 5.17 -21.54 3.51
CA ARG A 264 5.44 -22.95 3.80
C ARG A 264 6.25 -23.57 2.71
N LEU A 265 7.42 -24.02 3.05
CA LEU A 265 8.32 -24.70 2.12
C LEU A 265 7.88 -26.17 1.95
N LYS A 266 8.26 -26.76 0.83
CA LYS A 266 8.14 -28.21 0.65
C LYS A 266 9.13 -28.93 1.56
N GLU A 267 8.82 -30.18 1.92
CA GLU A 267 9.65 -30.96 2.83
C GLU A 267 11.07 -31.17 2.29
N ASP A 268 11.19 -31.36 0.99
CA ASP A 268 12.48 -31.52 0.30
C ASP A 268 13.33 -30.23 0.24
N ALA A 269 12.70 -29.06 0.42
CA ALA A 269 13.40 -27.77 0.49
C ALA A 269 13.81 -27.38 1.92
N LYS A 270 13.28 -28.06 2.94
CA LYS A 270 13.61 -27.81 4.34
C LYS A 270 14.99 -28.39 4.71
N ALA A 271 15.71 -27.65 5.57
CA ALA A 271 16.99 -28.04 6.18
C ALA A 271 18.17 -28.27 5.23
N ARG A 272 17.99 -28.32 3.92
CA ARG A 272 19.09 -28.37 2.95
C ARG A 272 19.51 -26.95 2.52
N TRP A 273 20.69 -26.83 1.94
CA TRP A 273 21.05 -25.63 1.20
C TRP A 273 20.30 -25.60 -0.13
N VAL A 274 19.62 -24.51 -0.40
CA VAL A 274 18.98 -24.22 -1.67
C VAL A 274 19.49 -22.87 -2.14
N GLY A 275 19.58 -22.70 -3.44
CA GLY A 275 20.06 -21.45 -3.95
C GLY A 275 19.92 -21.29 -5.46
N THR A 276 20.25 -20.10 -5.91
CA THR A 276 20.25 -19.74 -7.32
C THR A 276 21.53 -18.96 -7.62
N ALA A 277 22.15 -19.25 -8.74
CA ALA A 277 23.25 -18.49 -9.30
C ALA A 277 22.89 -18.04 -10.71
N LYS A 278 23.21 -16.81 -11.07
CA LYS A 278 23.02 -16.24 -12.41
C LYS A 278 24.27 -15.48 -12.81
N ALA A 279 24.74 -15.70 -14.02
CA ALA A 279 25.75 -14.88 -14.66
C ALA A 279 25.29 -14.57 -16.09
N ALA A 280 25.29 -13.30 -16.46
CA ALA A 280 24.91 -12.87 -17.80
C ALA A 280 25.86 -11.78 -18.31
N VAL A 281 26.12 -11.83 -19.61
CA VAL A 281 26.88 -10.81 -20.34
C VAL A 281 26.11 -10.35 -21.56
N GLY A 282 26.36 -9.13 -21.98
CA GLY A 282 25.64 -8.55 -23.11
C GLY A 282 26.44 -7.51 -23.85
N ALA A 283 25.91 -7.12 -25.01
CA ALA A 283 26.51 -6.15 -25.88
C ALA A 283 25.54 -5.00 -26.23
N SER A 284 26.13 -3.88 -26.67
CA SER A 284 25.45 -2.66 -27.17
C SER A 284 24.62 -1.89 -26.12
N PRO A 285 25.21 -1.38 -25.04
CA PRO A 285 26.62 -1.39 -24.62
C PRO A 285 27.04 -2.71 -23.95
N PHE A 286 28.30 -2.80 -23.49
CA PHE A 286 28.73 -3.95 -22.67
C PHE A 286 27.92 -4.03 -21.38
N LEU A 287 27.25 -5.15 -21.18
CA LEU A 287 26.39 -5.41 -20.03
C LEU A 287 26.87 -6.62 -19.24
N TRP A 288 26.64 -6.60 -17.94
CA TRP A 288 26.81 -7.75 -17.05
C TRP A 288 25.68 -7.82 -16.04
N GLU A 289 25.38 -9.03 -15.61
CA GLU A 289 24.50 -9.30 -14.48
C GLU A 289 25.01 -10.56 -13.77
N GLY A 290 25.28 -10.44 -12.47
CA GLY A 290 25.66 -11.54 -11.59
C GLY A 290 24.75 -11.57 -10.39
N GLU A 291 24.17 -12.72 -10.07
CA GLU A 291 23.35 -12.92 -8.89
C GLU A 291 23.68 -14.25 -8.25
N LEU A 292 23.80 -14.26 -6.93
CA LEU A 292 23.91 -15.43 -6.10
C LEU A 292 22.95 -15.28 -4.93
N ALA A 293 22.04 -16.20 -4.74
CA ALA A 293 21.23 -16.33 -3.55
C ALA A 293 21.46 -17.70 -2.93
N LEU A 294 21.81 -17.71 -1.66
CA LEU A 294 22.08 -18.91 -0.90
C LEU A 294 21.26 -18.92 0.37
N MET A 295 20.48 -19.96 0.58
CA MET A 295 19.53 -20.00 1.69
C MET A 295 19.41 -21.39 2.30
N ARG A 296 19.08 -21.41 3.59
CA ARG A 296 18.83 -22.62 4.36
C ARG A 296 17.83 -22.33 5.45
N PHE A 297 16.78 -23.13 5.54
CA PHE A 297 15.71 -22.95 6.51
C PHE A 297 15.59 -24.19 7.40
N LYS A 298 16.20 -24.13 8.58
CA LYS A 298 16.05 -25.12 9.64
C LYS A 298 15.16 -24.56 10.73
N ARG A 299 14.57 -25.44 11.56
CA ARG A 299 13.70 -25.05 12.68
C ARG A 299 14.36 -24.06 13.67
N LYS A 300 15.67 -24.25 13.94
CA LYS A 300 16.44 -23.42 14.89
C LYS A 300 17.36 -22.40 14.22
N SER A 301 17.54 -22.45 12.91
CA SER A 301 18.38 -21.48 12.20
C SER A 301 17.89 -21.29 10.78
N GLN A 302 17.78 -20.06 10.37
CA GLN A 302 17.46 -19.69 9.00
C GLN A 302 18.52 -18.72 8.50
N THR A 303 18.92 -18.85 7.26
CA THR A 303 19.85 -17.93 6.61
C THR A 303 19.42 -17.70 5.17
N LEU A 304 19.53 -16.45 4.71
CA LEU A 304 19.32 -16.04 3.34
C LEU A 304 20.34 -14.96 2.99
N ASN A 305 21.27 -15.29 2.13
CA ASN A 305 22.36 -14.39 1.72
C ASN A 305 22.24 -14.13 0.22
N THR A 306 22.46 -12.88 -0.20
CA THR A 306 22.44 -12.52 -1.62
C THR A 306 23.66 -11.68 -1.99
N LEU A 307 24.20 -11.95 -3.17
CA LEU A 307 25.19 -11.12 -3.84
C LEU A 307 24.65 -10.78 -5.22
N LYS A 308 24.51 -9.50 -5.53
CA LYS A 308 24.01 -9.04 -6.83
C LYS A 308 24.87 -7.94 -7.39
N SER A 309 25.15 -8.02 -8.68
CA SER A 309 25.93 -7.04 -9.41
C SER A 309 25.37 -6.89 -10.83
N ASN A 310 25.08 -5.67 -11.26
CA ASN A 310 24.62 -5.44 -12.63
C ASN A 310 24.83 -4.01 -13.12
N ASN A 311 24.83 -3.87 -14.46
CA ASN A 311 24.67 -2.60 -15.16
C ASN A 311 23.51 -2.61 -16.17
N THR A 312 22.54 -3.51 -16.01
CA THR A 312 21.45 -3.76 -16.94
C THR A 312 20.22 -2.85 -16.74
N GLY A 313 20.28 -1.89 -15.80
CA GLY A 313 19.16 -1.01 -15.43
C GLY A 313 18.40 -1.49 -14.20
N ARG A 314 18.53 -2.74 -13.82
CA ARG A 314 17.81 -3.33 -12.70
C ARG A 314 18.25 -2.74 -11.35
N ASP A 315 17.29 -2.32 -10.55
CA ASP A 315 17.52 -1.80 -9.21
C ASP A 315 17.50 -2.90 -8.17
N VAL A 316 18.67 -3.45 -7.89
CA VAL A 316 18.82 -4.50 -6.87
C VAL A 316 18.64 -3.99 -5.44
N THR A 317 18.72 -2.67 -5.21
CA THR A 317 18.63 -2.09 -3.86
C THR A 317 17.21 -2.10 -3.31
N ARG A 318 16.19 -2.17 -4.18
CA ARG A 318 14.78 -2.25 -3.78
C ARG A 318 14.46 -3.50 -2.96
N GLU A 319 15.19 -4.60 -3.18
CA GLU A 319 14.93 -5.86 -2.46
C GLU A 319 15.20 -5.73 -0.96
N ALA A 320 16.17 -4.89 -0.58
CA ALA A 320 16.53 -4.65 0.82
C ALA A 320 15.75 -3.50 1.46
N ALA A 321 14.76 -2.93 0.74
CA ALA A 321 13.93 -1.86 1.29
C ALA A 321 13.06 -2.36 2.45
N LEU A 322 12.92 -1.54 3.49
CA LEU A 322 11.99 -1.79 4.57
C LEU A 322 10.57 -1.49 4.07
N LEU A 323 9.75 -2.53 3.97
CA LEU A 323 8.37 -2.46 3.43
C LEU A 323 7.30 -2.40 4.53
N ILE A 324 7.69 -2.69 5.78
CA ILE A 324 6.85 -2.53 6.97
C ILE A 324 7.58 -1.56 7.88
N ASP A 325 7.15 -0.29 7.89
CA ASP A 325 7.72 0.75 8.74
C ASP A 325 6.62 1.40 9.59
N GLY A 326 6.92 1.62 10.87
CA GLY A 326 5.99 2.17 11.85
C GLY A 326 6.30 3.63 12.23
N GLU A 327 6.54 3.89 13.53
CA GLU A 327 6.62 5.21 14.16
C GLU A 327 7.85 6.08 13.80
N ARG A 328 8.71 5.67 12.86
CA ARG A 328 9.97 6.38 12.54
C ARG A 328 9.78 7.68 11.75
N ALA A 329 8.59 7.94 11.25
CA ALA A 329 8.32 9.14 10.46
C ALA A 329 8.53 10.45 11.25
N GLU A 330 8.20 10.48 12.55
CA GLU A 330 8.39 11.66 13.41
C GLU A 330 9.87 12.01 13.65
N SER A 331 10.77 11.03 13.51
CA SER A 331 12.22 11.22 13.64
C SER A 331 12.90 11.65 12.34
N ALA A 332 12.14 11.87 11.26
CA ALA A 332 12.69 12.24 9.96
C ALA A 332 13.38 13.60 10.01
N LEU A 333 14.47 13.75 9.27
CA LEU A 333 15.11 15.03 8.98
C LEU A 333 14.75 15.48 7.58
N LYS A 334 14.42 16.75 7.42
CA LYS A 334 14.22 17.38 6.11
C LYS A 334 15.54 17.42 5.33
N GLU A 335 15.45 17.07 4.07
CA GLU A 335 16.57 17.26 3.14
C GLU A 335 16.53 18.70 2.64
N HIS A 336 17.51 19.47 3.05
CA HIS A 336 17.59 20.89 2.66
C HIS A 336 18.24 21.05 1.28
N ILE A 337 19.13 20.15 0.89
CA ILE A 337 19.76 20.11 -0.43
C ILE A 337 19.12 18.97 -1.22
N ASP A 338 18.68 19.25 -2.44
CA ASP A 338 18.00 18.31 -3.32
C ASP A 338 18.61 18.30 -4.71
N VAL A 339 19.76 17.66 -4.82
CA VAL A 339 20.44 17.37 -6.09
C VAL A 339 20.53 15.87 -6.22
N SER A 340 19.54 15.29 -6.89
CA SER A 340 19.45 13.84 -7.06
C SER A 340 18.99 13.49 -8.48
N PRO A 341 19.40 12.33 -9.02
CA PRO A 341 18.88 11.86 -10.29
C PRO A 341 17.35 11.80 -10.26
N ASP A 342 16.72 12.41 -11.24
CA ASP A 342 15.27 12.36 -11.36
C ASP A 342 14.79 10.92 -11.60
N ARG A 343 13.66 10.56 -10.99
CA ARG A 343 13.11 9.19 -11.04
C ARG A 343 11.93 9.15 -11.97
N LEU A 344 12.07 8.40 -13.04
CA LEU A 344 10.94 8.07 -13.90
C LEU A 344 9.89 7.28 -13.13
N ARG A 345 8.66 7.79 -13.07
CA ARG A 345 7.56 7.20 -12.31
C ARG A 345 6.54 6.45 -13.18
N ALA A 346 6.39 6.87 -14.43
CA ALA A 346 5.30 6.44 -15.29
C ALA A 346 5.57 5.09 -15.99
N ILE A 347 6.84 4.73 -16.25
CA ILE A 347 7.22 3.43 -16.80
C ILE A 347 8.19 2.72 -15.86
N ASP A 348 8.54 1.48 -16.21
CA ASP A 348 9.52 0.73 -15.41
C ASP A 348 10.88 1.46 -15.40
N GLY A 349 11.36 1.78 -14.20
CA GLY A 349 12.61 2.52 -14.02
C GLY A 349 13.84 1.85 -14.64
N ASP A 350 13.78 0.54 -14.86
CA ASP A 350 14.85 -0.21 -15.53
C ASP A 350 15.07 0.25 -16.98
N ARG A 351 14.05 0.88 -17.60
CA ARG A 351 14.11 1.42 -18.97
C ARG A 351 14.98 2.65 -19.11
N SER A 352 15.08 3.50 -18.08
CA SER A 352 15.82 4.78 -18.11
C SER A 352 17.04 4.81 -17.18
N ARG A 353 17.26 3.77 -16.39
CA ARG A 353 18.34 3.73 -15.42
C ARG A 353 19.65 3.24 -16.06
N PHE A 354 20.65 4.08 -16.12
CA PHE A 354 22.02 3.72 -16.48
C PHE A 354 22.84 3.55 -15.22
N ASN A 355 22.91 2.30 -14.73
CA ASN A 355 23.51 1.99 -13.44
C ASN A 355 24.77 1.14 -13.55
N ARG A 356 25.54 1.14 -12.46
CA ARG A 356 26.48 0.09 -12.03
C ARG A 356 26.17 -0.15 -10.57
N SER A 357 25.65 -1.31 -10.24
CA SER A 357 25.10 -1.58 -8.90
C SER A 357 25.66 -2.88 -8.35
N HIS A 358 26.05 -2.85 -7.10
CA HIS A 358 26.51 -4.01 -6.33
C HIS A 358 25.72 -4.03 -5.02
N LEU A 359 25.22 -5.18 -4.63
CA LEU A 359 24.47 -5.38 -3.40
C LEU A 359 24.90 -6.70 -2.76
N VAL A 360 25.20 -6.65 -1.47
CA VAL A 360 25.42 -7.83 -0.63
C VAL A 360 24.44 -7.75 0.53
N THR A 361 23.68 -8.82 0.77
CA THR A 361 22.86 -8.94 1.96
C THR A 361 23.13 -10.25 2.67
N THR A 362 23.18 -10.22 3.99
CA THR A 362 23.20 -11.40 4.84
C THR A 362 22.12 -11.27 5.90
N ASN A 363 21.23 -12.24 5.96
CA ASN A 363 20.10 -12.27 6.85
C ASN A 363 20.09 -13.62 7.56
N ASN A 364 20.18 -13.59 8.89
CA ASN A 364 20.29 -14.77 9.70
C ASN A 364 19.32 -14.71 10.88
N LEU A 365 18.75 -15.86 11.21
CA LEU A 365 17.96 -16.08 12.41
C LEU A 365 18.47 -17.30 13.14
N TRP A 366 18.69 -17.16 14.42
CA TRP A 366 19.06 -18.24 15.34
C TRP A 366 18.01 -18.37 16.43
N GLY A 367 17.35 -19.53 16.48
CA GLY A 367 16.48 -19.91 17.58
C GLY A 367 17.33 -20.38 18.77
N VAL A 368 17.62 -19.49 19.70
CA VAL A 368 18.41 -19.77 20.90
C VAL A 368 17.65 -20.73 21.81
N SER A 369 16.32 -20.57 21.93
CA SER A 369 15.42 -21.51 22.59
C SER A 369 14.12 -21.63 21.81
N LYS A 370 13.11 -22.33 22.34
CA LYS A 370 11.79 -22.48 21.70
C LYS A 370 11.08 -21.15 21.46
N ASP A 371 11.26 -20.21 22.36
CA ASP A 371 10.54 -18.92 22.36
C ASP A 371 11.49 -17.71 22.27
N PHE A 372 12.78 -17.92 22.04
CA PHE A 372 13.79 -16.89 21.96
C PHE A 372 14.57 -16.98 20.65
N ASP A 373 14.47 -15.94 19.85
CA ASP A 373 15.12 -15.80 18.55
C ASP A 373 16.07 -14.59 18.54
N LEU A 374 17.22 -14.75 17.91
CA LEU A 374 18.16 -13.71 17.54
C LEU A 374 18.14 -13.57 16.01
N THR A 375 17.91 -12.36 15.49
CA THR A 375 18.08 -12.09 14.07
C THR A 375 19.19 -11.09 13.83
N SER A 376 19.91 -11.24 12.75
CA SER A 376 20.93 -10.30 12.29
C SER A 376 20.79 -10.09 10.79
N GLN A 377 20.78 -8.84 10.37
CA GLN A 377 20.72 -8.46 8.97
C GLN A 377 21.80 -7.44 8.68
N VAL A 378 22.58 -7.65 7.64
CA VAL A 378 23.57 -6.68 7.15
C VAL A 378 23.38 -6.51 5.65
N THR A 379 23.34 -5.29 5.20
CA THR A 379 23.22 -4.93 3.79
C THR A 379 24.29 -3.91 3.44
N TYR A 380 25.08 -4.20 2.43
CA TYR A 380 25.99 -3.23 1.81
C TYR A 380 25.63 -3.05 0.35
N GLY A 381 25.49 -1.80 -0.08
CA GLY A 381 25.19 -1.42 -1.44
C GLY A 381 26.18 -0.38 -1.97
N ASN A 382 26.67 -0.58 -3.19
CA ASN A 382 27.40 0.41 -3.96
C ASN A 382 26.63 0.64 -5.28
N HIS A 383 26.26 1.87 -5.55
CA HIS A 383 25.39 2.19 -6.65
C HIS A 383 25.85 3.46 -7.36
N ARG A 384 26.22 3.36 -8.62
CA ARG A 384 26.48 4.48 -9.52
C ARG A 384 25.31 4.58 -10.49
N LEU A 385 24.74 5.75 -10.59
CA LEU A 385 23.59 6.03 -11.46
C LEU A 385 23.87 7.24 -12.33
N THR A 386 23.61 7.11 -13.63
CA THR A 386 23.60 8.24 -14.58
C THR A 386 22.16 8.43 -15.06
N SER A 387 21.71 9.67 -15.15
CA SER A 387 20.38 10.06 -15.62
C SER A 387 20.48 11.27 -16.53
N ASP A 388 19.81 11.19 -17.69
CA ASP A 388 19.67 12.27 -18.65
C ASP A 388 18.19 12.61 -18.77
N VAL A 389 17.83 13.85 -18.41
CA VAL A 389 16.45 14.34 -18.38
C VAL A 389 16.36 15.71 -18.98
N ALA A 390 15.55 15.85 -20.03
CA ALA A 390 15.12 17.15 -20.50
C ALA A 390 13.80 17.53 -19.83
N SER A 391 13.70 18.72 -19.26
CA SER A 391 12.48 19.22 -18.66
C SER A 391 12.15 20.63 -19.10
N SER A 392 10.86 20.91 -19.27
CA SER A 392 10.35 22.27 -19.37
C SER A 392 9.26 22.49 -18.30
N GLN A 393 9.30 23.67 -17.71
CA GLN A 393 8.42 24.05 -16.62
C GLN A 393 7.71 25.34 -16.97
N THR A 394 6.39 25.32 -16.82
CA THR A 394 5.54 26.49 -17.03
C THR A 394 4.88 26.85 -15.70
N TYR A 395 5.18 28.03 -15.19
CA TYR A 395 4.59 28.58 -13.99
C TYR A 395 3.58 29.64 -14.40
N PHE A 396 2.32 29.40 -14.04
CA PHE A 396 1.24 30.38 -14.29
C PHE A 396 1.19 31.35 -13.12
N LEU A 397 1.54 32.61 -13.38
CA LEU A 397 1.40 33.75 -12.45
C LEU A 397 0.10 34.48 -12.75
N ASP A 398 -0.22 35.49 -11.93
CA ASP A 398 -1.50 36.22 -12.06
C ASP A 398 -1.60 37.00 -13.39
N ASP A 399 -0.54 37.63 -13.79
CA ASP A 399 -0.45 38.52 -14.96
C ASP A 399 0.52 38.02 -16.04
N SER A 400 1.25 36.92 -15.77
CA SER A 400 2.34 36.48 -16.64
C SER A 400 2.55 34.97 -16.53
N THR A 401 3.39 34.45 -17.39
CA THR A 401 3.83 33.05 -17.40
C THR A 401 5.32 32.98 -17.42
N VAL A 402 5.92 32.26 -16.50
CA VAL A 402 7.36 31.98 -16.50
C VAL A 402 7.60 30.60 -17.09
N PHE A 403 8.35 30.57 -18.19
CA PHE A 403 8.79 29.34 -18.84
C PHE A 403 10.27 29.11 -18.59
N THR A 404 10.65 27.90 -18.27
CA THR A 404 12.05 27.50 -18.13
C THR A 404 12.25 26.11 -18.71
N GLU A 405 13.41 25.91 -19.31
CA GLU A 405 13.84 24.60 -19.82
C GLU A 405 15.20 24.23 -19.30
N SER A 406 15.44 22.94 -19.11
CA SER A 406 16.72 22.40 -18.70
C SER A 406 16.96 21.02 -19.31
N ASP A 407 18.21 20.79 -19.72
CA ASP A 407 18.76 19.47 -20.01
C ASP A 407 19.74 19.11 -18.89
N GLU A 408 19.40 18.12 -18.11
CA GLU A 408 20.12 17.72 -16.92
C GLU A 408 20.84 16.39 -17.12
N HIS A 409 22.16 16.42 -17.02
CA HIS A 409 22.99 15.22 -16.95
C HIS A 409 23.46 15.02 -15.52
N THR A 410 22.97 13.99 -14.84
CA THR A 410 23.26 13.72 -13.43
C THR A 410 24.02 12.42 -13.27
N LEU A 411 25.12 12.46 -12.51
CA LEU A 411 25.90 11.33 -12.06
C LEU A 411 25.85 11.24 -10.55
N SER A 412 25.27 10.20 -10.00
CA SER A 412 25.23 9.93 -8.55
C SER A 412 26.00 8.67 -8.21
N ARG A 413 26.81 8.74 -7.15
CA ARG A 413 27.52 7.62 -6.55
C ARG A 413 27.02 7.48 -5.11
N ARG A 414 26.50 6.31 -4.78
CA ARG A 414 25.93 6.02 -3.46
C ARG A 414 26.52 4.77 -2.87
N HIS A 415 26.96 4.90 -1.63
CA HIS A 415 27.30 3.76 -0.76
C HIS A 415 26.28 3.72 0.37
N THR A 416 25.78 2.53 0.66
CA THR A 416 24.88 2.28 1.79
C THR A 416 25.41 1.13 2.61
N CYS A 417 25.38 1.29 3.93
CA CYS A 417 25.67 0.23 4.88
C CYS A 417 24.57 0.22 5.93
N MET A 418 23.78 -0.85 5.97
CA MET A 418 22.70 -1.02 6.95
C MET A 418 22.96 -2.28 7.76
N GLY A 419 22.75 -2.20 9.07
CA GLY A 419 22.88 -3.33 9.98
C GLY A 419 21.76 -3.32 11.01
N ASP A 420 21.13 -4.48 11.23
CA ASP A 420 20.11 -4.67 12.26
C ASP A 420 20.45 -5.91 13.08
N ILE A 421 20.27 -5.81 14.40
CA ILE A 421 20.28 -6.93 15.33
C ILE A 421 19.00 -6.88 16.12
N THR A 422 18.21 -7.96 16.12
CA THR A 422 16.96 -8.05 16.86
C THR A 422 16.97 -9.27 17.77
N LEU A 423 16.64 -9.04 19.04
CA LEU A 423 16.38 -10.07 20.05
C LEU A 423 14.86 -10.16 20.23
N THR A 424 14.27 -11.34 20.16
CA THR A 424 12.84 -11.54 20.34
C THR A 424 12.58 -12.73 21.25
N ALA A 425 11.84 -12.48 22.35
CA ALA A 425 11.24 -13.51 23.16
C ALA A 425 9.72 -13.41 23.02
N ASN A 426 9.01 -14.49 22.67
CA ASN A 426 7.57 -14.47 22.40
C ASN A 426 6.87 -15.68 23.04
N THR A 427 6.48 -15.52 24.30
CA THR A 427 5.73 -16.51 25.08
C THR A 427 4.29 -16.07 25.32
N PRO A 428 3.39 -16.93 25.78
CA PRO A 428 2.01 -16.52 26.11
C PRO A 428 1.90 -15.47 27.23
N SER A 429 2.94 -15.33 28.08
CA SER A 429 2.94 -14.39 29.21
C SER A 429 3.91 -13.23 29.06
N LEU A 430 4.94 -13.39 28.23
CA LEU A 430 6.00 -12.39 28.06
C LEU A 430 6.40 -12.26 26.58
N TYR A 431 6.37 -11.04 26.10
CA TYR A 431 6.98 -10.64 24.85
C TYR A 431 8.06 -9.59 25.11
N VAL A 432 9.24 -9.83 24.58
CA VAL A 432 10.34 -8.84 24.59
C VAL A 432 10.91 -8.80 23.19
N ARG A 433 11.03 -7.60 22.64
CA ARG A 433 11.74 -7.37 21.37
C ARG A 433 12.64 -6.16 21.56
N ASN A 434 13.92 -6.35 21.27
CA ASN A 434 14.86 -5.23 21.20
C ASN A 434 15.57 -5.25 19.85
N LYS A 435 15.50 -4.14 19.14
CA LYS A 435 16.09 -3.98 17.80
C LYS A 435 17.05 -2.79 17.78
N LEU A 436 18.33 -3.09 17.55
CA LEU A 436 19.35 -2.09 17.24
C LEU A 436 19.51 -1.98 15.73
N GLN A 437 19.54 -0.76 15.20
CA GLN A 437 19.71 -0.52 13.78
C GLN A 437 20.70 0.61 13.51
N VAL A 438 21.56 0.39 12.53
CA VAL A 438 22.51 1.37 11.96
C VAL A 438 22.21 1.52 10.47
N ASP A 439 22.08 2.76 9.99
CA ASP A 439 21.90 3.08 8.57
C ASP A 439 22.87 4.23 8.21
N LEU A 440 23.88 3.89 7.42
CA LEU A 440 24.91 4.80 6.96
C LEU A 440 24.84 4.91 5.44
N ARG A 441 24.84 6.14 4.93
CA ARG A 441 24.74 6.42 3.51
C ARG A 441 25.64 7.57 3.12
N TRP A 442 26.36 7.40 2.03
CA TRP A 442 27.20 8.41 1.41
C TRP A 442 26.75 8.58 -0.03
N ASP A 443 26.24 9.76 -0.35
CA ASP A 443 25.77 10.15 -1.68
C ASP A 443 26.64 11.30 -2.19
N ASP A 444 27.33 11.09 -3.32
CA ASP A 444 28.04 12.11 -4.07
C ASP A 444 27.35 12.25 -5.43
N THR A 445 26.86 13.45 -5.73
CA THR A 445 26.12 13.73 -6.95
C THR A 445 26.76 14.89 -7.69
N GLN A 446 26.99 14.72 -8.98
CA GLN A 446 27.42 15.76 -9.92
C GLN A 446 26.32 15.92 -10.97
N GLN A 447 25.92 17.16 -11.22
CA GLN A 447 24.91 17.48 -12.23
C GLN A 447 25.40 18.62 -13.10
N THR A 448 25.23 18.46 -14.42
CA THR A 448 25.41 19.52 -15.39
C THR A 448 24.06 19.88 -15.97
N VAL A 449 23.70 21.13 -15.89
CA VAL A 449 22.44 21.68 -16.40
C VAL A 449 22.75 22.59 -17.58
N ARG A 450 22.04 22.39 -18.67
CA ARG A 450 22.02 23.26 -19.85
C ARG A 450 20.62 23.86 -20.00
N GLY A 451 20.44 24.87 -20.81
CA GLY A 451 19.15 25.52 -21.08
C GLY A 451 19.08 26.91 -20.47
N THR A 452 17.94 27.29 -19.87
CA THR A 452 17.69 28.68 -19.40
C THR A 452 18.73 29.17 -18.40
N TYR A 453 19.21 28.31 -17.51
CA TYR A 453 20.17 28.63 -16.46
C TYR A 453 21.35 27.64 -16.43
N PRO A 454 22.30 27.72 -17.35
CA PRO A 454 23.37 26.74 -17.44
C PRO A 454 24.32 26.82 -16.24
N ASN A 455 24.63 25.62 -15.66
CA ASN A 455 25.45 25.50 -14.46
C ASN A 455 26.01 24.09 -14.27
N ARG A 456 26.91 23.94 -13.30
CA ARG A 456 27.39 22.66 -12.79
C ARG A 456 27.21 22.62 -11.29
N GLN A 457 26.66 21.55 -10.79
CA GLN A 457 26.42 21.31 -9.37
C GLN A 457 27.21 20.09 -8.89
N ALA A 458 27.74 20.19 -7.67
CA ALA A 458 28.33 19.07 -6.95
C ALA A 458 27.74 19.03 -5.54
N ALA A 459 27.12 17.94 -5.18
CA ALA A 459 26.49 17.74 -3.86
C ALA A 459 27.05 16.49 -3.18
N THR A 460 27.45 16.64 -1.92
CA THR A 460 27.84 15.55 -1.02
C THR A 460 26.79 15.47 0.08
N LEU A 461 26.04 14.36 0.15
CA LEU A 461 24.83 14.22 0.93
C LEU A 461 24.88 13.00 1.87
N PRO A 462 25.84 12.93 2.82
CA PRO A 462 25.92 11.82 3.77
C PRO A 462 24.74 11.84 4.74
N ARG A 463 24.28 10.64 5.11
CA ARG A 463 23.24 10.43 6.11
C ARG A 463 23.70 9.38 7.09
N ARG A 464 23.46 9.62 8.38
CA ARG A 464 23.81 8.72 9.47
C ARG A 464 22.57 8.55 10.33
N SER A 465 22.18 7.32 10.62
CA SER A 465 21.04 7.02 11.49
C SER A 465 21.38 5.85 12.40
N PHE A 466 21.12 6.03 13.69
CA PHE A 466 21.24 5.00 14.71
C PHE A 466 19.92 4.93 15.43
N SER A 467 19.37 3.73 15.64
CA SER A 467 18.13 3.57 16.39
C SER A 467 18.16 2.33 17.26
N ASP A 468 17.50 2.47 18.42
CA ASP A 468 17.19 1.41 19.39
C ASP A 468 15.68 1.38 19.61
N GLU A 469 15.07 0.22 19.48
CA GLU A 469 13.66 -0.01 19.69
C GLU A 469 13.48 -1.19 20.66
N LEU A 470 12.99 -0.88 21.87
CA LEU A 470 12.63 -1.86 22.89
C LEU A 470 11.11 -1.95 22.98
N GLU A 471 10.59 -3.15 22.96
CA GLU A 471 9.19 -3.45 23.23
C GLU A 471 9.12 -4.60 24.24
N LEU A 472 8.43 -4.39 25.34
CA LEU A 472 8.19 -5.36 26.39
C LEU A 472 6.69 -5.40 26.69
N ILE A 473 6.11 -6.60 26.67
CA ILE A 473 4.71 -6.83 27.04
C ILE A 473 4.68 -8.01 28.01
N ARG A 474 4.09 -7.80 29.17
CA ARG A 474 3.88 -8.83 30.18
C ARG A 474 2.39 -9.00 30.45
N ARG A 475 1.91 -10.21 30.33
CA ARG A 475 0.52 -10.58 30.62
C ARG A 475 0.43 -11.31 31.95
N HIS A 476 -0.56 -10.94 32.76
CA HIS A 476 -0.95 -11.66 33.95
C HIS A 476 -2.47 -11.79 34.01
N GLY A 477 -2.99 -12.95 33.63
CA GLY A 477 -4.43 -13.19 33.53
C GLY A 477 -5.09 -12.24 32.52
N ARG A 478 -6.00 -11.39 33.02
CA ARG A 478 -6.74 -10.38 32.24
C ARG A 478 -6.06 -9.01 32.17
N ARG A 479 -4.82 -8.88 32.66
CA ARG A 479 -4.05 -7.63 32.68
C ARG A 479 -2.85 -7.77 31.77
N ALA A 480 -2.54 -6.74 30.99
CA ALA A 480 -1.30 -6.62 30.23
C ALA A 480 -0.60 -5.31 30.55
N TYR A 481 0.69 -5.38 30.80
CA TYR A 481 1.59 -4.25 30.98
C TYR A 481 2.50 -4.18 29.77
N SER A 482 2.63 -3.02 29.15
CA SER A 482 3.57 -2.83 28.04
C SER A 482 4.49 -1.65 28.32
N LEU A 483 5.74 -1.79 27.91
CA LEU A 483 6.72 -0.70 27.83
C LEU A 483 7.28 -0.71 26.41
N ARG A 484 7.23 0.44 25.75
CA ARG A 484 7.89 0.62 24.46
C ARG A 484 8.78 1.86 24.52
N SER A 485 9.99 1.73 23.99
CA SER A 485 10.95 2.83 23.88
C SER A 485 11.59 2.79 22.49
N LEU A 486 11.50 3.88 21.74
CA LEU A 486 12.16 4.09 20.48
C LEU A 486 13.11 5.28 20.60
N ASN A 487 14.39 5.07 20.40
CA ASN A 487 15.42 6.10 20.40
C ASN A 487 16.07 6.17 19.02
N VAL A 488 16.15 7.36 18.43
CA VAL A 488 16.70 7.55 17.08
C VAL A 488 17.61 8.78 17.06
N TYR A 489 18.83 8.61 16.59
CA TYR A 489 19.71 9.71 16.24
C TYR A 489 19.92 9.75 14.73
N ARG A 490 19.76 10.92 14.11
CA ARG A 490 20.04 11.15 12.70
C ARG A 490 20.87 12.40 12.49
N ALA A 491 21.77 12.37 11.50
CA ALA A 491 22.58 13.50 11.12
C ALA A 491 22.77 13.55 9.59
N HIS A 492 22.60 14.74 9.02
CA HIS A 492 22.74 15.05 7.60
C HIS A 492 23.73 16.23 7.40
N PRO A 493 25.05 15.97 7.37
CA PRO A 493 26.04 17.01 7.05
C PRO A 493 26.20 17.14 5.52
N HIS A 494 25.38 17.97 4.91
CA HIS A 494 25.27 18.15 3.47
C HIS A 494 26.09 19.33 2.97
N ARG A 495 26.62 19.23 1.75
CA ARG A 495 27.31 20.31 1.04
C ARG A 495 26.86 20.35 -0.42
N LEU A 496 26.66 21.55 -0.92
CA LEU A 496 26.36 21.83 -2.33
C LEU A 496 27.32 22.91 -2.83
N THR A 497 27.86 22.72 -4.02
CA THR A 497 28.60 23.74 -4.76
C THR A 497 27.92 23.91 -6.11
N VAL A 498 27.59 25.13 -6.47
CA VAL A 498 27.00 25.50 -7.76
C VAL A 498 27.94 26.45 -8.46
N ARG A 499 28.38 26.11 -9.66
CA ARG A 499 29.18 26.96 -10.55
C ARG A 499 28.35 27.33 -11.77
N ARG A 500 28.07 28.59 -11.92
CA ARG A 500 27.37 29.14 -13.07
C ARG A 500 28.31 29.34 -14.26
N SER A 501 27.75 29.46 -15.44
CA SER A 501 28.53 29.69 -16.66
C SER A 501 29.13 31.09 -16.73
N ASP A 502 28.58 32.04 -15.97
CA ASP A 502 29.12 33.42 -15.82
C ASP A 502 30.35 33.51 -14.89
N GLY A 503 30.75 32.39 -14.27
CA GLY A 503 31.88 32.29 -13.36
C GLY A 503 31.52 32.39 -11.88
N ASP A 504 30.30 32.74 -11.55
CA ASP A 504 29.83 32.82 -10.17
C ASP A 504 29.79 31.40 -9.52
N GLU A 505 30.29 31.33 -8.29
CA GLU A 505 30.27 30.13 -7.49
C GLU A 505 29.52 30.36 -6.18
N GLN A 506 28.47 29.51 -5.94
CA GLN A 506 27.77 29.48 -4.68
C GLN A 506 28.11 28.18 -3.94
N GLN A 507 28.31 28.29 -2.63
CA GLN A 507 28.51 27.13 -1.78
C GLN A 507 27.51 27.15 -0.63
N GLN A 508 26.75 26.05 -0.47
CA GLN A 508 25.85 25.80 0.64
C GLN A 508 26.38 24.67 1.51
N ARG A 509 26.57 24.93 2.78
CA ARG A 509 26.81 23.91 3.81
C ARG A 509 25.59 23.84 4.72
N VAL A 510 25.11 22.65 5.01
CA VAL A 510 24.00 22.39 5.93
C VAL A 510 24.37 21.24 6.84
N GLU A 511 24.36 21.46 8.12
CA GLU A 511 24.52 20.44 9.15
C GLU A 511 23.21 20.37 9.95
N SER A 512 22.45 19.32 9.78
CA SER A 512 21.22 19.09 10.53
C SER A 512 21.30 17.76 11.29
N SER A 513 20.80 17.77 12.52
CA SER A 513 20.72 16.57 13.33
C SER A 513 19.44 16.53 14.17
N VAL A 514 19.01 15.33 14.54
CA VAL A 514 17.90 15.09 15.44
C VAL A 514 18.24 13.93 16.37
N PHE A 515 17.99 14.12 17.65
CA PHE A 515 17.77 13.03 18.59
C PHE A 515 16.28 12.99 18.91
N TYR A 516 15.68 11.83 18.72
CA TYR A 516 14.26 11.55 18.95
C TYR A 516 14.14 10.41 19.95
N THR A 517 13.27 10.56 20.93
CA THR A 517 12.89 9.48 21.84
C THR A 517 11.38 9.42 21.97
N HIS A 518 10.81 8.22 21.95
CA HIS A 518 9.41 7.97 22.26
C HIS A 518 9.34 6.79 23.22
N THR A 519 9.06 7.08 24.46
CA THR A 519 8.90 6.06 25.51
C THR A 519 7.51 6.14 26.09
N HIS A 520 6.83 5.01 26.14
CA HIS A 520 5.51 4.92 26.73
C HIS A 520 5.28 3.58 27.43
N THR A 521 4.41 3.63 28.41
CA THR A 521 3.87 2.45 29.10
C THR A 521 2.37 2.39 28.88
N ALA A 522 1.80 1.19 28.84
CA ALA A 522 0.36 1.01 28.84
C ALA A 522 -0.04 -0.11 29.79
N LEU A 523 -1.14 0.13 30.48
CA LEU A 523 -1.83 -0.81 31.32
C LEU A 523 -3.17 -1.14 30.69
N SER A 524 -3.40 -2.42 30.39
CA SER A 524 -4.62 -2.88 29.74
C SER A 524 -5.34 -3.89 30.61
N PHE A 525 -6.66 -3.74 30.69
CA PHE A 525 -7.59 -4.63 31.39
C PHE A 525 -8.58 -5.21 30.37
N TYR A 526 -8.76 -6.50 30.41
CA TYR A 526 -9.63 -7.22 29.47
C TYR A 526 -10.84 -7.80 30.22
N PHE A 527 -12.03 -7.31 29.90
CA PHE A 527 -13.30 -7.73 30.44
C PHE A 527 -14.22 -8.04 29.26
N ASP A 528 -14.22 -9.29 28.79
CA ASP A 528 -15.07 -9.65 27.64
C ASP A 528 -16.52 -9.13 27.82
N PRO A 529 -17.04 -8.32 26.88
CA PRO A 529 -16.54 -7.97 25.55
C PRO A 529 -15.71 -6.65 25.50
N VAL A 530 -15.29 -6.08 26.59
CA VAL A 530 -14.65 -4.76 26.70
C VAL A 530 -13.18 -4.90 27.08
N ALA A 531 -12.31 -4.11 26.46
CA ALA A 531 -10.93 -3.87 26.90
C ALA A 531 -10.70 -2.38 27.16
N LEU A 532 -10.15 -2.08 28.31
CA LEU A 532 -9.75 -0.75 28.72
C LEU A 532 -8.23 -0.66 28.75
N SER A 533 -7.66 0.32 28.08
CA SER A 533 -6.21 0.58 28.11
C SER A 533 -5.94 2.02 28.45
N LEU A 534 -4.99 2.24 29.33
CA LEU A 534 -4.46 3.55 29.63
C LEU A 534 -2.99 3.57 29.22
N ARG A 535 -2.66 4.41 28.25
CA ARG A 535 -1.28 4.62 27.80
C ARG A 535 -0.80 5.98 28.29
N ALA A 536 0.40 6.04 28.87
CA ALA A 536 1.08 7.27 29.23
C ALA A 536 2.48 7.26 28.66
N GLY A 537 2.95 8.38 28.15
CA GLY A 537 4.26 8.42 27.52
C GLY A 537 4.81 9.83 27.31
N LEU A 538 6.05 9.82 26.88
CA LEU A 538 6.76 11.02 26.48
C LEU A 538 7.38 10.85 25.10
N VAL A 539 7.35 11.93 24.32
CA VAL A 539 8.09 12.07 23.06
C VAL A 539 9.00 13.27 23.19
N GLY A 540 10.31 13.04 23.08
CA GLY A 540 11.34 14.09 23.08
C GLY A 540 11.95 14.25 21.68
N THR A 541 12.15 15.48 21.25
CA THR A 541 12.82 15.80 19.99
C THR A 541 13.80 16.93 20.23
N TRP A 542 15.07 16.69 19.94
CA TRP A 542 16.16 17.66 20.01
C TRP A 542 16.73 17.81 18.61
N ARG A 543 16.54 18.97 18.00
CA ARG A 543 17.01 19.28 16.64
C ARG A 543 18.06 20.37 16.68
N SER A 544 19.06 20.27 15.80
CA SER A 544 19.98 21.36 15.49
C SER A 544 20.04 21.55 13.98
N LEU A 545 20.18 22.80 13.56
CA LEU A 545 20.39 23.18 12.17
C LEU A 545 21.45 24.27 12.13
N ARG A 546 22.56 24.01 11.43
CA ARG A 546 23.57 25.00 11.07
C ARG A 546 23.65 25.06 9.56
N SER A 547 23.58 26.24 8.99
CA SER A 547 23.80 26.42 7.56
C SER A 547 24.57 27.69 7.27
N ALA A 548 25.36 27.65 6.18
CA ALA A 548 26.07 28.81 5.64
C ALA A 548 26.01 28.73 4.10
N LEU A 549 25.55 29.82 3.51
CA LEU A 549 25.56 30.07 2.06
C LEU A 549 26.58 31.16 1.76
N THR A 550 27.43 30.94 0.77
CA THR A 550 28.41 31.91 0.29
C THR A 550 28.30 32.09 -1.21
N GLY A 551 28.81 33.21 -1.76
CA GLY A 551 28.73 33.51 -3.19
C GLY A 551 27.36 34.07 -3.62
N LEU A 552 26.53 34.54 -2.65
CA LEU A 552 25.30 35.26 -2.92
C LEU A 552 25.34 36.60 -2.15
N SER A 553 24.62 37.59 -2.68
CA SER A 553 24.57 38.91 -2.02
C SER A 553 23.74 38.87 -0.74
N ASP A 554 24.25 39.47 0.33
CA ASP A 554 23.56 39.62 1.62
C ASP A 554 22.30 40.51 1.50
N SER A 555 22.12 41.24 0.42
CA SER A 555 20.93 42.06 0.17
C SER A 555 19.64 41.23 0.06
N LEU A 556 19.73 39.92 -0.18
CA LEU A 556 18.62 39.00 -0.22
C LEU A 556 18.15 38.50 1.16
N GLY A 557 18.90 38.77 2.21
CA GLY A 557 18.62 38.33 3.59
C GLY A 557 19.79 37.60 4.23
N SER A 558 19.60 37.10 5.45
CA SER A 558 20.64 36.34 6.14
C SER A 558 21.01 35.07 5.40
N LEU A 559 22.32 34.84 5.22
CA LEU A 559 22.88 33.67 4.54
C LEU A 559 23.32 32.55 5.54
N ARG A 560 23.05 32.71 6.81
CA ARG A 560 23.47 31.79 7.85
C ARG A 560 22.31 31.42 8.77
N ASN A 561 22.34 30.22 9.27
CA ASN A 561 21.48 29.73 10.33
C ASN A 561 22.33 28.99 11.38
N ASP A 562 22.09 29.22 12.66
CA ASP A 562 22.57 28.38 13.77
C ASP A 562 21.48 28.32 14.82
N MET A 563 20.78 27.21 14.89
CA MET A 563 19.60 27.11 15.74
C MET A 563 19.41 25.72 16.33
N SER A 564 18.77 25.71 17.47
CA SER A 564 18.38 24.49 18.18
C SER A 564 16.94 24.56 18.62
N THR A 565 16.23 23.42 18.50
CA THR A 565 14.85 23.26 18.95
C THR A 565 14.75 22.05 19.85
N ARG A 566 14.15 22.23 21.01
CA ARG A 566 13.84 21.17 21.96
C ARG A 566 12.34 21.10 22.13
N ARG A 567 11.75 19.95 21.85
CA ARG A 567 10.33 19.70 22.03
C ARG A 567 10.13 18.48 22.89
N LEU A 568 9.22 18.58 23.85
CA LEU A 568 8.78 17.48 24.69
C LEU A 568 7.25 17.37 24.58
N ARG A 569 6.73 16.19 24.30
CA ARG A 569 5.30 15.89 24.34
C ARG A 569 5.06 14.88 25.45
N LEU A 570 4.37 15.28 26.49
CA LEU A 570 3.87 14.40 27.53
C LEU A 570 2.42 14.07 27.21
N TYR A 571 2.03 12.81 27.25
CA TYR A 571 0.69 12.45 26.90
C TYR A 571 0.12 11.31 27.75
N VAL A 572 -1.21 11.35 27.87
CA VAL A 572 -2.03 10.28 28.40
C VAL A 572 -3.11 9.95 27.37
N SER A 573 -3.32 8.70 27.09
CA SER A 573 -4.23 8.22 26.05
C SER A 573 -5.06 7.05 26.56
N PRO A 574 -6.24 7.32 27.11
CA PRO A 574 -7.22 6.27 27.37
C PRO A 574 -7.75 5.67 26.06
N GLU A 575 -7.95 4.38 26.05
CA GLU A 575 -8.48 3.61 24.93
C GLU A 575 -9.55 2.65 25.44
N LEU A 576 -10.69 2.67 24.78
CA LEU A 576 -11.78 1.73 24.96
C LEU A 576 -11.90 0.89 23.69
N ALA A 577 -11.76 -0.43 23.83
CA ALA A 577 -12.03 -1.37 22.77
C ALA A 577 -13.19 -2.28 23.17
N TYR A 578 -14.13 -2.49 22.24
CA TYR A 578 -15.29 -3.36 22.40
C TYR A 578 -15.26 -4.42 21.31
N ARG A 579 -15.47 -5.67 21.69
CA ARG A 579 -15.62 -6.78 20.74
C ARG A 579 -16.72 -7.71 21.20
N HIS A 580 -17.73 -7.85 20.37
CA HIS A 580 -18.80 -8.80 20.60
C HIS A 580 -19.33 -9.33 19.28
N ALA A 581 -19.37 -10.66 19.13
CA ALA A 581 -19.79 -11.32 17.90
C ALA A 581 -19.11 -10.73 16.64
N ASP A 582 -19.85 -10.01 15.83
CA ASP A 582 -19.43 -9.48 14.54
C ASP A 582 -19.00 -8.00 14.59
N LEU A 583 -19.02 -7.37 15.77
CA LEU A 583 -18.70 -5.95 15.93
C LEU A 583 -17.44 -5.75 16.76
N GLU A 584 -16.49 -5.00 16.18
CA GLU A 584 -15.31 -4.49 16.86
C GLU A 584 -15.31 -2.96 16.80
N ALA A 585 -15.12 -2.30 17.91
CA ALA A 585 -15.03 -0.83 17.98
C ALA A 585 -13.88 -0.43 18.91
N THR A 586 -13.13 0.59 18.51
CA THR A 586 -12.04 1.15 19.33
C THR A 586 -12.12 2.67 19.30
N VAL A 587 -12.14 3.28 20.48
CA VAL A 587 -12.07 4.73 20.66
C VAL A 587 -10.83 5.05 21.49
N ARG A 588 -10.02 5.98 21.01
CA ARG A 588 -8.80 6.44 21.67
C ARG A 588 -8.85 7.97 21.82
N LEU A 589 -8.55 8.47 23.03
CA LEU A 589 -8.70 9.87 23.40
C LEU A 589 -7.38 10.45 23.95
N PRO A 590 -6.34 10.60 23.13
CA PRO A 590 -5.05 11.11 23.59
C PRO A 590 -5.13 12.61 23.94
N LEU A 591 -4.68 12.95 25.14
CA LEU A 591 -4.45 14.29 25.60
C LEU A 591 -2.95 14.50 25.80
N SER A 592 -2.40 15.58 25.24
CA SER A 592 -0.95 15.81 25.27
C SER A 592 -0.61 17.25 25.62
N LEU A 593 0.41 17.43 26.45
CA LEU A 593 1.06 18.72 26.69
C LEU A 593 2.35 18.77 25.87
N LEU A 594 2.51 19.82 25.06
CA LEU A 594 3.60 19.99 24.11
C LEU A 594 4.39 21.27 24.41
N PRO A 595 5.25 21.33 25.44
CA PRO A 595 6.21 22.40 25.57
C PRO A 595 7.32 22.28 24.53
N TYR A 596 7.75 23.43 23.99
CA TYR A 596 8.93 23.50 23.14
C TYR A 596 9.70 24.79 23.38
N ARG A 597 11.00 24.73 23.10
CA ARG A 597 11.93 25.84 23.15
C ARG A 597 12.74 25.87 21.87
N HIS A 598 12.71 27.01 21.20
CA HIS A 598 13.51 27.29 20.02
C HIS A 598 14.52 28.38 20.36
N THR A 599 15.79 28.21 19.97
CA THR A 599 16.87 29.19 20.18
C THR A 599 17.60 29.41 18.86
N ASP A 600 17.62 30.64 18.41
CA ASP A 600 18.52 31.11 17.35
C ASP A 600 19.80 31.61 18.02
N HIS A 601 20.92 30.94 17.74
CA HIS A 601 22.22 31.25 18.33
C HIS A 601 22.92 32.45 17.69
N ILE A 602 22.49 32.88 16.49
CA ILE A 602 23.03 34.05 15.80
C ILE A 602 22.46 35.33 16.42
N THR A 603 21.14 35.37 16.59
CA THR A 603 20.44 36.54 17.16
C THR A 603 20.32 36.48 18.69
N GLY A 604 20.60 35.35 19.31
CA GLY A 604 20.41 35.09 20.74
C GLY A 604 18.93 34.98 21.15
N ARG A 605 18.00 35.05 20.20
CA ARG A 605 16.56 34.99 20.45
C ARG A 605 16.14 33.59 20.88
N THR A 606 15.45 33.51 22.00
CA THR A 606 14.85 32.26 22.48
C THR A 606 13.32 32.42 22.58
N THR A 607 12.60 31.50 21.98
CA THR A 607 11.15 31.41 22.08
C THR A 607 10.77 30.14 22.83
N THR A 608 9.94 30.29 23.85
CA THR A 608 9.40 29.16 24.63
C THR A 608 7.88 29.22 24.55
N ARG A 609 7.25 28.10 24.21
CA ARG A 609 5.79 27.97 24.08
C ARG A 609 5.33 26.60 24.58
N GLY A 610 4.03 26.46 24.74
CA GLY A 610 3.41 25.18 25.10
C GLY A 610 1.99 25.09 24.58
N HIS A 611 1.61 23.91 24.12
CA HIS A 611 0.27 23.65 23.58
C HIS A 611 -0.37 22.44 24.28
N LEU A 612 -1.67 22.51 24.49
CA LEU A 612 -2.48 21.38 24.88
C LEU A 612 -3.13 20.80 23.62
N LEU A 613 -2.90 19.52 23.37
CA LEU A 613 -3.36 18.83 22.17
C LEU A 613 -4.35 17.73 22.55
N PHE A 614 -5.48 17.68 21.83
CA PHE A 614 -6.45 16.60 21.91
C PHE A 614 -6.63 15.99 20.53
N ALA A 615 -6.40 14.68 20.37
CA ALA A 615 -6.32 14.01 19.09
C ALA A 615 -7.13 12.70 19.06
N PRO A 616 -8.48 12.75 19.19
CA PRO A 616 -9.33 11.57 19.24
C PRO A 616 -9.28 10.78 17.95
N THR A 617 -9.36 9.45 18.07
CA THR A 617 -9.52 8.51 16.97
C THR A 617 -10.62 7.51 17.31
N ALA A 618 -11.40 7.12 16.30
CA ALA A 618 -12.42 6.09 16.41
C ALA A 618 -12.28 5.12 15.24
N TYR A 619 -12.41 3.85 15.53
CA TYR A 619 -12.41 2.79 14.53
C TYR A 619 -13.54 1.81 14.84
N ILE A 620 -14.29 1.42 13.81
CA ILE A 620 -15.35 0.43 13.88
C ILE A 620 -15.13 -0.57 12.76
N GLN A 621 -15.21 -1.85 13.07
CA GLN A 621 -15.25 -2.93 12.10
C GLN A 621 -16.47 -3.81 12.39
N TRP A 622 -17.31 -4.00 11.38
CA TRP A 622 -18.50 -4.80 11.48
C TRP A 622 -18.52 -5.89 10.41
N HIS A 623 -18.57 -7.14 10.83
CA HIS A 623 -18.75 -8.29 9.96
C HIS A 623 -20.25 -8.46 9.66
N LEU A 624 -20.75 -7.76 8.64
CA LEU A 624 -22.16 -7.80 8.22
C LEU A 624 -22.60 -9.22 7.86
N THR A 625 -21.68 -10.00 7.33
CA THR A 625 -21.80 -11.45 7.10
C THR A 625 -20.42 -12.08 7.25
N SER A 626 -20.31 -13.41 7.24
CA SER A 626 -19.03 -14.11 7.17
C SER A 626 -18.14 -13.72 5.98
N ARG A 627 -18.70 -13.02 4.99
CA ARG A 627 -18.00 -12.63 3.74
C ARG A 627 -17.88 -11.12 3.55
N LEU A 628 -18.72 -10.34 4.22
CA LEU A 628 -18.81 -8.89 4.02
C LEU A 628 -18.45 -8.16 5.31
N THR A 629 -17.41 -7.34 5.26
CA THR A 629 -16.94 -6.53 6.39
C THR A 629 -17.00 -5.05 6.03
N LEU A 630 -17.60 -4.26 6.88
CA LEU A 630 -17.58 -2.80 6.86
C LEU A 630 -16.58 -2.30 7.90
N SER A 631 -15.73 -1.36 7.51
CA SER A 631 -14.84 -0.66 8.44
C SER A 631 -15.03 0.85 8.30
N VAL A 632 -15.04 1.56 9.42
CA VAL A 632 -15.11 3.03 9.49
C VAL A 632 -13.98 3.51 10.39
N ASP A 633 -13.19 4.46 9.90
CA ASP A 633 -12.09 5.11 10.63
C ASP A 633 -12.34 6.61 10.68
N GLY A 634 -12.13 7.22 11.81
CA GLY A 634 -12.26 8.66 12.03
C GLY A 634 -11.12 9.20 12.90
N ARG A 635 -10.56 10.32 12.49
CA ARG A 635 -9.48 10.97 13.21
C ARG A 635 -9.61 12.48 13.18
N LEU A 636 -9.44 13.09 14.33
CA LEU A 636 -9.20 14.52 14.47
C LEU A 636 -7.85 14.69 15.15
N SER A 637 -6.92 15.42 14.58
CA SER A 637 -5.64 15.69 15.21
C SER A 637 -5.16 17.11 14.95
N PRO A 638 -4.63 17.80 15.97
CA PRO A 638 -3.89 19.03 15.75
C PRO A 638 -2.61 18.74 14.98
N ILE A 639 -2.23 19.64 14.08
CA ILE A 639 -0.93 19.62 13.41
C ILE A 639 0.00 20.51 14.25
N ALA A 640 0.98 19.91 14.88
CA ALA A 640 2.00 20.66 15.61
C ALA A 640 2.87 21.47 14.64
N PRO A 641 3.47 22.58 15.08
CA PRO A 641 4.43 23.34 14.28
C PRO A 641 5.56 22.46 13.77
N ASP A 642 5.93 22.64 12.49
CA ASP A 642 7.07 21.92 11.89
C ASP A 642 8.39 22.62 12.22
N GLU A 643 9.07 22.15 13.25
CA GLU A 643 10.35 22.72 13.68
C GLU A 643 11.45 22.68 12.60
N GLN A 644 11.27 21.88 11.56
CA GLN A 644 12.22 21.79 10.45
C GLN A 644 12.14 23.01 9.52
N THR A 645 11.11 23.85 9.68
CA THR A 645 10.95 25.13 8.97
C THR A 645 11.32 26.33 9.86
N PHE A 646 11.74 26.11 11.11
CA PHE A 646 12.13 27.17 12.04
C PHE A 646 13.55 27.68 11.74
N TYR A 647 13.70 28.40 10.63
CA TYR A 647 14.94 29.09 10.25
C TYR A 647 14.59 30.32 9.42
N GLU A 648 15.38 31.38 9.56
CA GLU A 648 15.15 32.66 8.87
C GLU A 648 16.18 32.94 7.78
N GLY A 649 17.38 32.38 7.86
CA GLY A 649 18.39 32.53 6.84
C GLY A 649 18.13 31.66 5.61
N LEU A 650 18.54 32.11 4.45
CA LEU A 650 18.38 31.43 3.17
C LEU A 650 19.17 30.13 3.10
N ILE A 651 18.56 29.11 2.51
CA ILE A 651 19.21 27.83 2.18
C ILE A 651 19.02 27.56 0.67
N LEU A 652 20.14 27.39 -0.04
CA LEU A 652 20.14 26.98 -1.45
C LEU A 652 19.95 25.46 -1.53
N ARG A 653 18.86 25.03 -2.15
CA ARG A 653 18.51 23.61 -2.27
C ARG A 653 19.14 22.95 -3.49
N ASP A 654 19.19 23.69 -4.57
CA ASP A 654 19.82 23.37 -5.84
C ASP A 654 20.23 24.69 -6.55
N TYR A 655 20.61 24.64 -7.81
CA TYR A 655 21.13 25.82 -8.56
C TYR A 655 20.16 27.01 -8.61
N ARG A 656 18.88 26.84 -8.35
CA ARG A 656 17.87 27.90 -8.46
C ARG A 656 16.90 28.02 -7.31
N HIS A 657 16.70 26.97 -6.52
CA HIS A 657 15.72 26.96 -5.44
C HIS A 657 16.36 27.44 -4.13
N LEU A 658 15.97 28.62 -3.69
CA LEU A 658 16.25 29.15 -2.37
C LEU A 658 15.06 28.88 -1.44
N SER A 659 15.31 28.48 -0.21
CA SER A 659 14.26 28.28 0.78
C SER A 659 14.51 29.10 2.03
N GLN A 660 13.45 29.69 2.57
CA GLN A 660 13.40 30.41 3.82
C GLN A 660 12.21 29.91 4.64
N GLY A 661 12.46 29.57 5.87
CA GLY A 661 11.43 29.08 6.78
C GLY A 661 10.74 30.23 7.54
N LEU A 662 9.98 29.87 8.55
CA LEU A 662 9.28 30.78 9.45
C LEU A 662 9.27 30.17 10.83
N ILE A 663 9.60 30.96 11.84
CA ILE A 663 9.43 30.57 13.24
C ILE A 663 7.99 30.92 13.63
N ASP A 664 7.09 29.95 13.44
CA ASP A 664 5.67 30.07 13.74
C ASP A 664 5.21 28.91 14.62
N ASP A 665 4.44 29.25 15.67
CA ASP A 665 3.98 28.30 16.69
C ASP A 665 2.50 27.95 16.63
N HIS A 666 1.77 28.47 15.67
CA HIS A 666 0.35 28.20 15.55
C HIS A 666 0.08 26.73 15.19
N LEU A 667 -0.96 26.18 15.81
CA LEU A 667 -1.41 24.83 15.54
C LEU A 667 -2.27 24.78 14.27
N GLY A 668 -2.02 23.80 13.43
CA GLY A 668 -2.94 23.42 12.38
C GLY A 668 -3.94 22.36 12.84
N GLN A 669 -4.82 21.92 11.94
CA GLN A 669 -5.82 20.90 12.18
C GLN A 669 -5.85 19.89 11.03
N HIS A 670 -5.95 18.62 11.39
CA HIS A 670 -6.14 17.51 10.46
C HIS A 670 -7.39 16.73 10.85
N ILE A 671 -8.32 16.59 9.91
CA ILE A 671 -9.53 15.78 10.03
C ILE A 671 -9.47 14.73 8.94
N SER A 672 -9.70 13.47 9.28
CA SER A 672 -9.87 12.41 8.28
C SER A 672 -10.99 11.47 8.69
N ALA A 673 -11.72 10.99 7.69
CA ALA A 673 -12.73 9.95 7.83
C ALA A 673 -12.63 9.03 6.62
N ASP A 674 -12.70 7.72 6.86
CA ASP A 674 -12.63 6.69 5.84
C ASP A 674 -13.67 5.60 6.11
N ILE A 675 -14.31 5.11 5.04
CA ILE A 675 -15.24 3.99 5.06
C ILE A 675 -14.72 2.97 4.07
N THR A 676 -14.56 1.72 4.50
CA THR A 676 -14.12 0.62 3.65
C THR A 676 -15.08 -0.56 3.74
N LEU A 677 -15.52 -1.04 2.59
CA LEU A 677 -16.30 -2.25 2.44
C LEU A 677 -15.45 -3.35 1.81
N ARG A 678 -15.36 -4.52 2.43
CA ARG A 678 -14.59 -5.67 1.94
C ARG A 678 -15.49 -6.89 1.81
N TYR A 679 -15.45 -7.51 0.64
CA TYR A 679 -16.13 -8.76 0.36
C TYR A 679 -15.10 -9.85 0.02
N ARG A 680 -15.24 -11.03 0.61
CA ARG A 680 -14.39 -12.18 0.34
C ARG A 680 -15.19 -13.45 0.16
N TYR A 681 -14.86 -14.21 -0.86
CA TYR A 681 -15.37 -15.56 -1.06
C TYR A 681 -14.25 -16.47 -1.60
N PRO A 682 -13.34 -16.97 -0.72
CA PRO A 682 -12.13 -17.68 -1.12
C PRO A 682 -12.42 -18.91 -1.98
N LEU A 683 -13.44 -19.70 -1.64
CA LEU A 683 -13.82 -20.90 -2.39
C LEU A 683 -14.23 -20.64 -3.85
N ARG A 684 -14.67 -19.42 -4.17
CA ARG A 684 -14.95 -18.96 -5.54
C ARG A 684 -13.89 -18.00 -6.08
N ALA A 685 -12.75 -17.90 -5.39
CA ALA A 685 -11.67 -16.97 -5.73
C ALA A 685 -12.19 -15.56 -6.06
N LEU A 686 -13.14 -15.03 -5.25
CA LEU A 686 -13.77 -13.73 -5.43
C LEU A 686 -13.44 -12.82 -4.24
N PHE A 687 -12.77 -11.72 -4.52
CA PHE A 687 -12.36 -10.72 -3.56
C PHE A 687 -12.68 -9.34 -4.10
N ALA A 688 -13.28 -8.51 -3.28
CA ALA A 688 -13.57 -7.12 -3.64
C ALA A 688 -13.38 -6.21 -2.44
N HIS A 689 -12.90 -5.02 -2.68
CA HIS A 689 -12.96 -3.93 -1.70
C HIS A 689 -13.34 -2.62 -2.37
N ALA A 690 -13.94 -1.75 -1.60
CA ALA A 690 -14.20 -0.38 -1.99
C ALA A 690 -13.99 0.51 -0.77
N SER A 691 -13.33 1.65 -0.93
CA SER A 691 -13.16 2.64 0.11
C SER A 691 -13.56 4.03 -0.38
N ALA A 692 -13.98 4.87 0.56
CA ALA A 692 -14.21 6.29 0.33
C ALA A 692 -13.71 7.06 1.56
N GLY A 693 -12.94 8.12 1.31
CA GLY A 693 -12.30 8.89 2.35
C GLY A 693 -12.37 10.39 2.12
N TYR A 694 -12.35 11.13 3.21
CA TYR A 694 -12.25 12.58 3.25
C TYR A 694 -11.11 13.01 4.14
N VAL A 695 -10.29 13.94 3.67
CA VAL A 695 -9.19 14.54 4.44
C VAL A 695 -9.27 16.05 4.32
N GLN A 696 -9.27 16.73 5.47
CA GLN A 696 -9.13 18.18 5.55
C GLN A 696 -7.88 18.52 6.38
N ARG A 697 -7.06 19.42 5.85
CA ARG A 697 -5.89 19.97 6.53
C ARG A 697 -5.93 21.47 6.52
N ARG A 698 -6.08 22.05 7.70
CA ARG A 698 -5.92 23.48 7.93
C ARG A 698 -4.55 23.74 8.50
N ARG A 699 -3.74 24.56 7.82
CA ARG A 699 -2.41 24.96 8.26
C ARG A 699 -2.37 26.46 8.50
N PRO A 700 -1.71 26.95 9.55
CA PRO A 700 -1.65 28.36 9.85
C PRO A 700 -0.68 29.12 8.94
N HIS A 701 0.21 28.41 8.26
CA HIS A 701 1.20 28.96 7.35
C HIS A 701 1.31 28.15 6.06
N THR A 702 1.81 28.77 5.02
CA THR A 702 2.02 28.15 3.71
C THR A 702 3.33 28.62 3.09
N VAL A 703 3.66 28.07 1.92
CA VAL A 703 4.83 28.49 1.16
C VAL A 703 4.42 29.42 0.03
N ASP A 704 5.03 30.61 0.00
CA ASP A 704 4.99 31.53 -1.12
C ASP A 704 6.21 31.33 -2.03
N SER A 705 6.00 31.30 -3.33
CA SER A 705 7.06 31.14 -4.33
C SER A 705 7.22 32.42 -5.14
N ARG A 706 8.41 33.01 -5.13
CA ARG A 706 8.73 34.24 -5.87
C ARG A 706 9.91 34.02 -6.80
N PHE A 707 9.85 34.62 -7.97
CA PHE A 707 10.96 34.62 -8.91
C PHE A 707 11.86 35.84 -8.65
N LEU A 708 13.16 35.61 -8.40
CA LEU A 708 14.19 36.59 -8.19
C LEU A 708 15.33 36.37 -9.22
N GLY A 709 15.17 36.90 -10.43
CA GLY A 709 16.07 36.61 -11.54
C GLY A 709 16.11 35.09 -11.83
N ALA A 710 17.27 34.48 -11.68
CA ALA A 710 17.46 33.04 -11.88
C ALA A 710 16.94 32.19 -10.73
N TYR A 711 16.65 32.76 -9.57
CA TYR A 711 16.24 32.01 -8.39
C TYR A 711 14.73 31.97 -8.22
N LEU A 712 14.24 30.84 -7.72
CA LEU A 712 12.91 30.66 -7.19
C LEU A 712 13.02 30.62 -5.66
N LEU A 713 12.65 31.72 -5.02
CA LEU A 713 12.61 31.83 -3.56
C LEU A 713 11.29 31.26 -3.02
N GLN A 714 11.39 30.25 -2.21
CA GLN A 714 10.30 29.66 -1.47
C GLN A 714 10.34 30.09 -0.01
N THR A 715 9.45 31.01 0.38
CA THR A 715 9.37 31.53 1.75
C THR A 715 8.14 30.99 2.43
N THR A 716 8.28 30.48 3.65
CA THR A 716 7.11 30.18 4.49
C THR A 716 6.51 31.50 4.98
N ILE A 717 5.22 31.70 4.75
CA ILE A 717 4.48 32.90 5.12
C ILE A 717 3.36 32.56 6.11
N PRO A 718 2.96 33.49 7.04
CA PRO A 718 1.91 33.28 8.05
C PRO A 718 0.50 33.42 7.44
N GLU A 719 0.25 32.74 6.33
CA GLU A 719 -1.05 32.72 5.66
C GLU A 719 -1.70 31.35 5.83
N ALA A 720 -2.91 31.36 6.37
CA ALA A 720 -3.64 30.12 6.64
C ALA A 720 -4.17 29.49 5.34
N THR A 721 -4.03 28.18 5.24
CA THR A 721 -4.57 27.41 4.11
C THR A 721 -5.47 26.28 4.57
N ASP A 722 -6.51 25.99 3.79
CA ASP A 722 -7.40 24.85 3.97
C ASP A 722 -7.34 23.95 2.72
N THR A 723 -6.78 22.77 2.89
CA THR A 723 -6.71 21.76 1.82
C THR A 723 -7.72 20.66 2.11
N ARG A 724 -8.61 20.36 1.15
CA ARG A 724 -9.62 19.32 1.24
C ARG A 724 -9.43 18.31 0.14
N SER A 725 -9.39 17.03 0.52
CA SER A 725 -9.24 15.93 -0.42
C SER A 725 -10.36 14.91 -0.23
N TRP A 726 -10.97 14.52 -1.34
CA TRP A 726 -11.85 13.37 -1.45
C TRP A 726 -11.12 12.27 -2.17
N MET A 727 -11.16 11.07 -1.63
CA MET A 727 -10.55 9.89 -2.23
C MET A 727 -11.55 8.75 -2.26
N ALA A 728 -11.47 7.93 -3.30
CA ALA A 728 -12.20 6.68 -3.38
C ALA A 728 -11.36 5.67 -4.15
N ASP A 729 -11.38 4.43 -3.74
CA ASP A 729 -10.79 3.33 -4.47
C ASP A 729 -11.69 2.10 -4.43
N ALA A 730 -11.59 1.28 -5.47
CA ALA A 730 -12.28 0.01 -5.57
C ALA A 730 -11.40 -1.00 -6.31
N SER A 731 -11.43 -2.24 -5.88
CA SER A 731 -10.78 -3.37 -6.56
C SER A 731 -11.66 -4.61 -6.51
N LEU A 732 -11.67 -5.35 -7.60
CA LEU A 732 -12.38 -6.62 -7.76
C LEU A 732 -11.42 -7.63 -8.37
N SER A 733 -11.13 -8.71 -7.67
CA SER A 733 -10.31 -9.83 -8.16
C SER A 733 -11.14 -11.11 -8.21
N LYS A 734 -11.16 -11.76 -9.36
CA LYS A 734 -11.93 -12.96 -9.62
C LYS A 734 -11.11 -14.01 -10.34
N GLY A 735 -11.02 -15.20 -9.75
CA GLY A 735 -10.58 -16.41 -10.44
C GLY A 735 -11.73 -17.04 -11.25
N LEU A 736 -11.45 -17.37 -12.50
CA LEU A 736 -12.38 -18.01 -13.44
C LEU A 736 -11.83 -19.40 -13.80
N ASP A 737 -12.21 -20.42 -13.05
CA ASP A 737 -11.64 -21.77 -13.19
C ASP A 737 -11.87 -22.37 -14.56
N ALA A 738 -13.06 -22.15 -15.15
CA ALA A 738 -13.42 -22.64 -16.49
C ALA A 738 -12.48 -22.05 -17.58
N LEU A 739 -12.08 -20.79 -17.42
CA LEU A 739 -11.19 -20.08 -18.35
C LEU A 739 -9.72 -20.13 -17.92
N ARG A 740 -9.42 -20.75 -16.77
CA ARG A 740 -8.08 -20.76 -16.15
C ARG A 740 -7.48 -19.38 -16.08
N SER A 741 -8.31 -18.40 -15.71
CA SER A 741 -7.98 -16.98 -15.76
C SER A 741 -8.21 -16.31 -14.41
N ILE A 742 -7.45 -15.27 -14.17
CA ILE A 742 -7.65 -14.36 -13.05
C ILE A 742 -7.80 -12.96 -13.64
N VAL A 743 -8.87 -12.29 -13.28
CA VAL A 743 -9.15 -10.90 -13.66
C VAL A 743 -9.11 -10.04 -12.41
N THR A 744 -8.38 -8.94 -12.46
CA THR A 744 -8.40 -7.89 -11.43
C THR A 744 -8.72 -6.56 -12.07
N LEU A 745 -9.77 -5.93 -11.59
CA LEU A 745 -10.19 -4.59 -11.96
C LEU A 745 -9.94 -3.67 -10.78
N SER A 746 -9.35 -2.50 -11.01
CA SER A 746 -9.16 -1.50 -9.97
C SER A 746 -9.47 -0.11 -10.52
N ALA A 747 -10.04 0.73 -9.67
CA ALA A 747 -10.31 2.13 -9.98
C ALA A 747 -9.95 2.98 -8.76
N SER A 748 -9.39 4.17 -8.99
CA SER A 748 -9.15 5.15 -7.94
C SER A 748 -9.52 6.57 -8.39
N PHE A 749 -9.92 7.36 -7.42
CA PHE A 749 -10.31 8.74 -7.56
C PHE A 749 -9.67 9.55 -6.44
N LEU A 750 -9.02 10.66 -6.78
CA LEU A 750 -8.49 11.63 -5.83
C LEU A 750 -8.80 13.02 -6.34
N SER A 751 -9.54 13.80 -5.55
CA SER A 751 -9.78 15.21 -5.84
C SER A 751 -9.29 16.05 -4.66
N THR A 752 -8.38 16.97 -4.92
CA THR A 752 -7.79 17.86 -3.92
C THR A 752 -8.07 19.31 -4.30
N ARG A 753 -8.72 20.05 -3.40
CA ARG A 753 -8.90 21.49 -3.49
C ARG A 753 -8.00 22.18 -2.47
N GLY A 754 -7.29 23.21 -2.89
CA GLY A 754 -6.35 23.92 -2.03
C GLY A 754 -6.03 25.31 -2.57
N THR A 755 -5.15 26.01 -1.83
CA THR A 755 -4.64 27.35 -2.18
C THR A 755 -3.12 27.26 -2.25
N ALA A 756 -2.53 27.76 -3.31
CA ALA A 756 -1.10 28.01 -3.48
C ALA A 756 -0.82 29.51 -3.51
N TYR A 757 0.30 29.93 -2.94
CA TYR A 757 0.72 31.33 -2.97
C TYR A 757 1.89 31.53 -3.93
N ARG A 758 1.78 32.59 -4.78
CA ARG A 758 2.83 33.04 -5.69
C ARG A 758 2.91 34.55 -5.71
N ASN A 759 4.07 35.08 -5.50
CA ASN A 759 4.30 36.53 -5.35
C ASN A 759 3.31 37.13 -4.30
N ARG A 760 3.03 36.39 -3.22
CA ARG A 760 2.02 36.70 -2.18
C ARG A 760 0.56 36.73 -2.64
N VAL A 761 0.27 36.29 -3.85
CA VAL A 761 -1.09 36.20 -4.37
C VAL A 761 -1.65 34.80 -4.19
N PRO A 762 -2.80 34.63 -3.55
CA PRO A 762 -3.42 33.33 -3.42
C PRO A 762 -4.03 32.85 -4.74
N THR A 763 -3.72 31.63 -5.12
CA THR A 763 -4.28 30.97 -6.29
C THR A 763 -5.03 29.71 -5.85
N PHE A 764 -6.34 29.68 -6.06
CA PHE A 764 -7.16 28.50 -5.74
C PHE A 764 -7.08 27.49 -6.87
N PHE A 765 -6.95 26.23 -6.50
CA PHE A 765 -6.88 25.15 -7.48
C PHE A 765 -7.66 23.92 -7.04
N THR A 766 -8.11 23.15 -8.02
CA THR A 766 -8.67 21.81 -7.84
C THR A 766 -7.91 20.86 -8.76
N SER A 767 -7.22 19.89 -8.16
CA SER A 767 -6.55 18.81 -8.89
C SER A 767 -7.37 17.53 -8.72
N THR A 768 -7.69 16.86 -9.83
CA THR A 768 -8.45 15.62 -9.83
C THR A 768 -7.70 14.56 -10.62
N ASN A 769 -7.42 13.42 -9.99
CA ASN A 769 -6.83 12.23 -10.61
C ASN A 769 -7.85 11.10 -10.62
N ARG A 770 -7.99 10.44 -11.75
CA ARG A 770 -8.84 9.27 -11.96
C ARG A 770 -8.01 8.20 -12.61
N ASP A 771 -7.88 7.07 -11.94
CA ASP A 771 -7.13 5.94 -12.46
C ASP A 771 -8.06 4.74 -12.59
N ALA A 772 -7.89 3.97 -13.65
CA ALA A 772 -8.56 2.69 -13.84
C ALA A 772 -7.56 1.67 -14.39
N SER A 773 -7.60 0.46 -13.89
CA SER A 773 -6.73 -0.60 -14.39
C SER A 773 -7.47 -1.94 -14.51
N CYS A 774 -7.06 -2.72 -15.51
CA CYS A 774 -7.52 -4.08 -15.75
C CYS A 774 -6.30 -4.98 -15.90
N LYS A 775 -6.20 -6.02 -15.09
CA LYS A 775 -5.18 -7.06 -15.20
C LYS A 775 -5.85 -8.39 -15.49
N LEU A 776 -5.43 -9.04 -16.54
CA LEU A 776 -5.88 -10.37 -16.96
C LEU A 776 -4.68 -11.29 -16.98
N SER A 777 -4.73 -12.38 -16.25
CA SER A 777 -3.74 -13.48 -16.35
C SER A 777 -4.49 -14.74 -16.73
N THR A 778 -4.15 -15.36 -17.83
CA THR A 778 -4.85 -16.54 -18.34
C THR A 778 -3.89 -17.59 -18.87
N ARG A 779 -4.25 -18.86 -18.66
CA ARG A 779 -3.61 -20.01 -19.30
C ARG A 779 -4.44 -20.44 -20.47
N LEU A 780 -4.13 -19.90 -21.65
CA LEU A 780 -4.84 -20.23 -22.91
C LEU A 780 -4.68 -21.71 -23.29
N ALA A 781 -3.48 -22.25 -23.11
CA ALA A 781 -3.16 -23.65 -23.35
C ALA A 781 -2.06 -24.11 -22.38
N THR A 782 -1.75 -25.41 -22.36
CA THR A 782 -0.64 -25.93 -21.56
C THR A 782 0.72 -25.33 -21.94
N TRP A 783 0.83 -24.90 -23.18
CA TRP A 783 2.03 -24.32 -23.79
C TRP A 783 1.96 -22.79 -23.94
N CYS A 784 0.83 -22.13 -23.57
CA CYS A 784 0.63 -20.68 -23.76
C CYS A 784 -0.02 -20.04 -22.53
N ASN A 785 0.72 -19.16 -21.86
CA ASN A 785 0.21 -18.28 -20.80
C ASN A 785 0.27 -16.83 -21.27
N THR A 786 -0.74 -16.06 -20.94
CA THR A 786 -0.86 -14.64 -21.32
C THR A 786 -1.16 -13.80 -20.10
N ALA A 787 -0.50 -12.66 -19.99
CA ALA A 787 -0.86 -11.61 -19.05
C ALA A 787 -1.06 -10.30 -19.82
N TYR A 788 -2.17 -9.64 -19.55
CA TYR A 788 -2.48 -8.33 -20.12
C TYR A 788 -2.80 -7.35 -19.00
N GLU A 789 -2.19 -6.19 -19.07
CA GLU A 789 -2.44 -5.07 -18.13
C GLU A 789 -2.80 -3.83 -18.94
N LEU A 790 -3.91 -3.20 -18.59
CA LEU A 790 -4.34 -1.89 -19.10
C LEU A 790 -4.40 -0.95 -17.91
N SER A 791 -3.83 0.25 -18.03
CA SER A 791 -4.00 1.32 -17.07
C SER A 791 -4.34 2.62 -17.80
N LEU A 792 -5.34 3.30 -17.29
CA LEU A 792 -5.83 4.60 -17.74
C LEU A 792 -5.63 5.56 -16.57
N SER A 793 -4.98 6.69 -16.79
CA SER A 793 -4.78 7.73 -15.79
C SER A 793 -5.17 9.08 -16.37
N GLN A 794 -6.19 9.70 -15.80
CA GLN A 794 -6.65 11.03 -16.16
C GLN A 794 -6.34 12.01 -15.04
N SER A 795 -5.52 13.01 -15.32
CA SER A 795 -5.21 14.12 -14.42
C SER A 795 -5.85 15.40 -14.96
N THR A 796 -6.62 16.07 -14.13
CA THR A 796 -7.27 17.34 -14.46
C THR A 796 -6.86 18.38 -13.42
N LEU A 797 -6.38 19.52 -13.88
CA LEU A 797 -6.14 20.70 -13.07
C LEU A 797 -7.13 21.79 -13.47
N HIS A 798 -7.82 22.35 -12.50
CA HIS A 798 -8.61 23.56 -12.63
C HIS A 798 -8.02 24.59 -11.68
N VAL A 799 -7.64 25.74 -12.20
CA VAL A 799 -7.21 26.90 -11.44
C VAL A 799 -8.35 27.93 -11.55
N ASP A 800 -8.53 28.77 -10.55
CA ASP A 800 -9.63 29.75 -10.48
C ASP A 800 -9.45 30.89 -11.50
N ARG A 801 -9.19 30.46 -12.77
CA ARG A 801 -9.10 31.26 -13.98
C ARG A 801 -9.74 30.48 -15.11
N PRO A 802 -10.67 31.06 -15.89
CA PRO A 802 -11.44 30.34 -16.93
C PRO A 802 -10.59 29.68 -18.01
N ASP A 803 -9.42 30.22 -18.32
CA ASP A 803 -8.47 29.82 -19.36
C ASP A 803 -7.46 28.74 -18.93
N LEU A 804 -7.37 28.42 -17.62
CA LEU A 804 -6.40 27.47 -17.07
C LEU A 804 -7.03 26.15 -16.62
N ARG A 805 -7.86 25.58 -17.46
CA ARG A 805 -8.32 24.19 -17.29
C ARG A 805 -7.54 23.29 -18.21
N SER A 806 -6.79 22.38 -17.63
CA SER A 806 -6.00 21.41 -18.37
C SER A 806 -6.35 19.99 -17.92
N SER A 807 -6.45 19.07 -18.86
CA SER A 807 -6.73 17.66 -18.60
C SER A 807 -5.82 16.81 -19.48
N TYR A 808 -5.13 15.82 -18.90
CA TYR A 808 -4.28 14.89 -19.63
C TYR A 808 -4.71 13.46 -19.34
N LEU A 809 -4.79 12.67 -20.40
CA LEU A 809 -5.08 11.24 -20.32
C LEU A 809 -3.86 10.45 -20.76
N ASP A 810 -3.35 9.63 -19.85
CA ASP A 810 -2.28 8.68 -20.09
C ASP A 810 -2.85 7.26 -20.15
N ILE A 811 -2.43 6.53 -21.17
CA ILE A 811 -2.82 5.13 -21.40
C ILE A 811 -1.56 4.29 -21.42
N SER A 812 -1.51 3.26 -20.60
CA SER A 812 -0.46 2.25 -20.65
C SER A 812 -1.05 0.86 -20.80
N GLN A 813 -0.45 0.08 -21.70
CA GLN A 813 -0.85 -1.30 -21.96
C GLN A 813 0.40 -2.17 -21.93
N ARG A 814 0.30 -3.32 -21.30
CA ARG A 814 1.37 -4.33 -21.31
C ARG A 814 0.78 -5.69 -21.65
N LEU A 815 1.29 -6.29 -22.69
CA LEU A 815 0.99 -7.68 -23.07
C LEU A 815 2.23 -8.53 -22.87
N THR A 816 2.10 -9.60 -22.12
CA THR A 816 3.15 -10.61 -21.96
C THR A 816 2.62 -11.94 -22.45
N LEU A 817 3.27 -12.51 -23.43
CA LEU A 817 3.03 -13.86 -23.93
C LEU A 817 4.17 -14.76 -23.47
N HIS A 818 3.83 -15.87 -22.86
CA HIS A 818 4.78 -16.88 -22.44
C HIS A 818 4.43 -18.20 -23.13
N LEU A 819 5.26 -18.58 -24.08
CA LEU A 819 5.11 -19.76 -24.92
C LEU A 819 6.08 -20.85 -24.48
N ILE A 820 5.58 -22.06 -24.29
CA ILE A 820 6.34 -23.23 -23.85
C ILE A 820 6.12 -24.33 -24.89
N PRO A 821 6.73 -24.20 -26.09
CA PRO A 821 6.50 -25.17 -27.17
C PRO A 821 7.02 -26.57 -26.83
N HIS A 822 8.01 -26.62 -25.94
CA HIS A 822 8.62 -27.88 -25.47
C HIS A 822 9.11 -27.73 -24.03
N ARG A 823 9.19 -28.79 -23.26
CA ARG A 823 9.63 -28.75 -21.84
C ARG A 823 10.97 -28.08 -21.59
N MET A 824 11.87 -28.08 -22.58
CA MET A 824 13.19 -27.44 -22.48
C MET A 824 13.17 -25.96 -22.92
N TRP A 825 12.19 -25.54 -23.71
CA TRP A 825 12.20 -24.21 -24.32
C TRP A 825 11.01 -23.37 -23.86
N SER A 826 11.28 -22.16 -23.46
CA SER A 826 10.26 -21.15 -23.21
C SER A 826 10.65 -19.82 -23.83
N LEU A 827 9.68 -19.18 -24.45
CA LEU A 827 9.81 -17.86 -25.06
C LEU A 827 8.84 -16.90 -24.37
N ARG A 828 9.38 -15.81 -23.80
CA ARG A 828 8.59 -14.71 -23.25
C ARG A 828 8.70 -13.51 -24.20
N LEU A 829 7.57 -13.02 -24.67
CA LEU A 829 7.45 -11.79 -25.43
C LEU A 829 6.69 -10.76 -24.58
N THR A 830 7.24 -9.57 -24.48
CA THR A 830 6.59 -8.47 -23.76
C THR A 830 6.48 -7.27 -24.69
N ALA A 831 5.28 -6.74 -24.81
CA ALA A 831 5.00 -5.49 -25.53
C ALA A 831 4.39 -4.49 -24.55
N GLU A 832 4.98 -3.31 -24.46
CA GLU A 832 4.51 -2.19 -23.66
C GLU A 832 4.19 -1.02 -24.58
N HIS A 833 2.94 -0.59 -24.55
CA HIS A 833 2.48 0.57 -25.30
C HIS A 833 2.08 1.67 -24.32
N TYR A 834 2.61 2.87 -24.55
CA TYR A 834 2.32 4.08 -23.80
C TYR A 834 1.80 5.14 -24.75
N SER A 835 0.70 5.78 -24.39
CA SER A 835 0.13 6.91 -25.10
C SER A 835 -0.13 8.03 -24.12
N ASN A 836 0.80 8.97 -24.04
CA ASN A 836 0.76 10.09 -23.08
C ASN A 836 0.34 11.37 -23.78
N GLU A 837 -0.59 12.06 -23.20
CA GLU A 837 -0.95 13.41 -23.64
C GLU A 837 0.04 14.41 -23.01
N ILE A 838 0.85 15.06 -23.84
CA ILE A 838 1.92 15.97 -23.39
C ILE A 838 1.51 17.45 -23.49
N ALA A 839 0.53 17.75 -24.32
CA ALA A 839 -0.14 19.04 -24.40
C ALA A 839 -1.55 18.82 -24.96
N THR A 840 -2.41 19.81 -24.93
CA THR A 840 -3.79 19.71 -25.44
C THR A 840 -3.78 19.18 -26.87
N ARG A 841 -4.39 18.02 -27.09
CA ARG A 841 -4.46 17.28 -28.39
C ARG A 841 -3.10 16.79 -28.93
N LEU A 842 -2.01 16.92 -28.18
CA LEU A 842 -0.70 16.39 -28.57
C LEU A 842 -0.37 15.15 -27.75
N ARG A 843 -0.36 13.99 -28.40
CA ARG A 843 -0.04 12.71 -27.77
C ARG A 843 1.30 12.17 -28.24
N LYS A 844 2.09 11.68 -27.31
CA LYS A 844 3.31 10.95 -27.58
C LYS A 844 3.10 9.47 -27.36
N GLN A 845 3.37 8.69 -28.40
CA GLN A 845 3.24 7.23 -28.36
C GLN A 845 4.60 6.57 -28.30
N LEU A 846 4.70 5.52 -27.51
CA LEU A 846 5.89 4.71 -27.35
C LEU A 846 5.51 3.24 -27.31
N LEU A 847 6.14 2.44 -28.16
CA LEU A 847 6.06 0.98 -28.13
C LEU A 847 7.43 0.42 -27.78
N LEU A 848 7.52 -0.30 -26.66
CA LEU A 848 8.69 -1.04 -26.22
C LEU A 848 8.40 -2.54 -26.32
N THR A 849 9.33 -3.29 -26.85
CA THR A 849 9.18 -4.75 -27.01
C THR A 849 10.45 -5.45 -26.53
N ASP A 850 10.25 -6.55 -25.82
CA ASP A 850 11.31 -7.42 -25.34
C ASP A 850 11.02 -8.87 -25.74
N ALA A 851 12.07 -9.65 -25.93
CA ALA A 851 12.00 -11.07 -26.14
C ALA A 851 13.02 -11.77 -25.23
N GLU A 852 12.60 -12.83 -24.57
CA GLU A 852 13.43 -13.63 -23.70
C GLU A 852 13.23 -15.10 -24.02
N LEU A 853 14.28 -15.76 -24.49
CA LEU A 853 14.32 -17.18 -24.77
C LEU A 853 15.07 -17.89 -23.64
N THR A 854 14.46 -18.90 -23.04
CA THR A 854 15.07 -19.72 -22.01
C THR A 854 15.13 -21.16 -22.48
N CYS A 855 16.29 -21.78 -22.31
CA CYS A 855 16.52 -23.21 -22.52
C CYS A 855 16.83 -23.85 -21.16
N SER A 856 15.93 -24.68 -20.65
CA SER A 856 16.12 -25.44 -19.41
C SER A 856 16.84 -26.76 -19.72
N LEU A 857 17.98 -26.94 -19.10
CA LEU A 857 18.83 -28.12 -19.24
C LEU A 857 18.63 -29.08 -18.05
N LYS A 858 19.22 -30.25 -18.11
CA LYS A 858 19.22 -31.20 -16.96
C LYS A 858 20.04 -30.65 -15.80
N GLY A 859 19.70 -31.05 -14.57
CA GLY A 859 20.48 -30.71 -13.38
C GLY A 859 20.28 -29.27 -12.87
N GLY A 860 19.18 -28.60 -13.22
CA GLY A 860 18.86 -27.23 -12.70
C GLY A 860 19.55 -26.10 -13.45
N TRP A 861 20.18 -26.38 -14.60
CA TRP A 861 20.78 -25.36 -15.46
C TRP A 861 19.80 -24.78 -16.45
N GLU A 862 19.90 -23.48 -16.69
CA GLU A 862 19.15 -22.78 -17.73
C GLU A 862 20.05 -21.79 -18.47
N VAL A 863 19.89 -21.73 -19.79
CA VAL A 863 20.50 -20.69 -20.64
C VAL A 863 19.40 -19.71 -21.01
N ASN A 864 19.66 -18.41 -20.81
CA ASN A 864 18.73 -17.34 -21.07
C ASN A 864 19.32 -16.35 -22.08
N VAL A 865 18.59 -16.05 -23.13
CA VAL A 865 18.93 -15.02 -24.11
C VAL A 865 17.85 -13.96 -24.04
N SER A 866 18.20 -12.73 -23.67
CA SER A 866 17.23 -11.62 -23.52
C SER A 866 17.61 -10.48 -24.46
N ALA A 867 16.67 -10.11 -25.33
CA ALA A 867 16.76 -8.94 -26.19
C ALA A 867 15.74 -7.90 -25.71
N ARG A 868 16.21 -6.72 -25.32
CA ARG A 868 15.37 -5.64 -24.77
C ARG A 868 15.33 -4.45 -25.73
N ASN A 869 14.19 -3.75 -25.73
CA ASN A 869 13.94 -2.56 -26.54
C ASN A 869 14.23 -2.83 -28.03
N LEU A 870 13.61 -3.85 -28.59
CA LEU A 870 13.87 -4.34 -29.97
C LEU A 870 13.76 -3.24 -31.01
N PHE A 871 12.82 -2.28 -30.86
CA PHE A 871 12.64 -1.14 -31.76
C PHE A 871 13.58 0.03 -31.48
N ASN A 872 14.51 -0.11 -30.53
CA ASN A 872 15.53 0.90 -30.18
C ASN A 872 14.96 2.29 -29.90
N ARG A 873 13.85 2.37 -29.18
CA ARG A 873 13.24 3.63 -28.76
C ARG A 873 14.14 4.33 -27.73
N ARG A 874 14.38 5.65 -27.94
CA ARG A 874 15.39 6.38 -27.17
C ARG A 874 14.83 7.31 -26.12
N THR A 875 13.59 7.73 -26.21
CA THR A 875 13.02 8.73 -25.31
C THR A 875 11.61 8.34 -24.86
N TYR A 876 11.31 8.71 -23.63
CA TYR A 876 9.97 8.67 -23.05
C TYR A 876 9.63 10.03 -22.46
N ALA A 877 8.46 10.56 -22.76
CA ALA A 877 8.04 11.87 -22.27
C ALA A 877 6.61 11.83 -21.71
N TYR A 878 6.38 12.66 -20.70
CA TYR A 878 5.05 12.85 -20.08
C TYR A 878 4.96 14.23 -19.45
N THR A 879 3.75 14.63 -19.07
CA THR A 879 3.47 15.90 -18.40
C THR A 879 2.86 15.65 -17.03
N LEU A 880 3.25 16.47 -16.05
CA LEU A 880 2.73 16.47 -14.69
C LEU A 880 2.20 17.84 -14.31
N TYR A 881 1.25 17.87 -13.39
CA TYR A 881 0.85 19.07 -12.67
C TYR A 881 1.40 19.07 -11.24
N ASP A 882 1.85 20.24 -10.80
CA ASP A 882 2.18 20.49 -9.40
C ASP A 882 1.61 21.85 -8.99
N GLY A 883 0.46 21.82 -8.30
CA GLY A 883 -0.34 23.01 -8.08
C GLY A 883 -0.68 23.70 -9.41
N PRO A 884 -0.59 25.02 -9.50
CA PRO A 884 -0.84 25.76 -10.74
C PRO A 884 0.38 25.79 -11.68
N SER A 885 1.17 24.72 -11.77
CA SER A 885 2.34 24.60 -12.66
C SER A 885 2.25 23.35 -13.52
N THR A 886 2.87 23.41 -14.69
CA THR A 886 3.02 22.26 -15.60
C THR A 886 4.49 21.91 -15.77
N PHE A 887 4.80 20.61 -15.66
CA PHE A 887 6.14 20.07 -15.85
C PHE A 887 6.10 19.04 -16.97
N HIS A 888 6.71 19.35 -18.09
CA HIS A 888 6.95 18.39 -19.15
C HIS A 888 8.34 17.79 -18.96
N LYS A 889 8.45 16.45 -18.92
CA LYS A 889 9.71 15.73 -18.73
C LYS A 889 9.92 14.70 -19.81
N SER A 890 11.16 14.64 -20.32
CA SER A 890 11.62 13.66 -21.29
C SER A 890 12.89 12.96 -20.80
N TYR A 891 12.86 11.65 -20.75
CA TYR A 891 13.94 10.79 -20.24
C TYR A 891 14.60 10.05 -21.37
N LEU A 892 15.93 9.94 -21.30
CA LEU A 892 16.68 9.02 -22.16
C LEU A 892 16.42 7.58 -21.74
N LEU A 893 16.04 6.73 -22.70
CA LEU A 893 15.84 5.30 -22.50
C LEU A 893 17.09 4.51 -22.90
N ARG A 894 17.29 3.38 -22.22
CA ARG A 894 18.33 2.43 -22.57
C ARG A 894 18.16 1.95 -24.00
N PRO A 895 19.24 1.89 -24.79
CA PRO A 895 19.18 1.39 -26.16
C PRO A 895 18.79 -0.08 -26.23
N ARG A 896 18.49 -0.54 -27.45
CA ARG A 896 18.40 -1.97 -27.74
C ARG A 896 19.65 -2.67 -27.24
N ASN A 897 19.46 -3.79 -26.57
CA ASN A 897 20.56 -4.59 -26.05
C ASN A 897 20.22 -6.08 -26.08
N LEU A 898 21.26 -6.89 -26.15
CA LEU A 898 21.20 -8.34 -26.11
C LEU A 898 22.05 -8.83 -24.93
N THR A 899 21.50 -9.74 -24.12
CA THR A 899 22.22 -10.40 -23.03
C THR A 899 22.06 -11.92 -23.15
N VAL A 900 23.14 -12.64 -22.89
CA VAL A 900 23.15 -14.10 -22.76
C VAL A 900 23.54 -14.43 -21.33
N GLY A 901 22.78 -15.25 -20.67
CA GLY A 901 22.97 -15.61 -19.27
C GLY A 901 22.85 -17.09 -19.01
N LEU A 902 23.60 -17.54 -18.03
CA LEU A 902 23.51 -18.86 -17.44
C LEU A 902 22.88 -18.73 -16.05
N PHE A 903 21.88 -19.52 -15.78
CA PHE A 903 21.22 -19.64 -14.49
C PHE A 903 21.35 -21.07 -13.99
N PHE A 904 21.61 -21.23 -12.72
CA PHE A 904 21.72 -22.52 -12.04
C PHE A 904 20.96 -22.50 -10.72
N ARG A 905 20.20 -23.56 -10.49
CA ARG A 905 19.50 -23.81 -9.24
C ARG A 905 19.99 -25.12 -8.62
N PHE A 906 20.30 -25.08 -7.34
CA PHE A 906 20.80 -26.24 -6.57
C PHE A 906 20.08 -26.44 -5.25
#